data_33eee927eefd62ae70dd790caee4abe6
#
_entry.id   33eee927eefd62ae70dd790caee4abe6
#
_cell.length_a   1.000
_cell.length_b   1.000
_cell.length_c   1.000
_cell.angle_alpha   90.00
_cell.angle_beta   90.00
_cell.angle_gamma   90.00
#
_symmetry.space_group_name_H-M   'P 1'
#
loop_
_entity.id
_entity.type
_entity.pdbx_description
1 polymer ?
#
loop_
_entity_poly.entity_id
_entity_poly.type
_entity_poly.pdbx_seq_one_letter_code
_entity_poly.pdbx_strand_id
1 'polypeptide(L)'
;MQTFRGLHFFVYLAGMKRTLTLIAILLALLPATAQVRIVHKGKPVGHVFISLTGGSTYSKEAADILTKFSFTDAPFQVIEGLGPFHKGDIALVDVEGSDIMRWIPSEDAYRLVVDDRTIRIEGYGKGLVYGAVEFLKKYVGIDYWGEGEAYVPKHKELTIPAIDTIVTPTFRYRQSQNYMLRTDPLYKTWYHLEEPSEVFVANYWVHTCNRLLPASRYGAEHPEYYAYYNGKRNPGSASQWCMSNPEVLEIVCQRLDSLFKAYPDRKMVSISQNDGSDTYCRCPECTRIMEEEGGPSGPILRFINAVADRFPDKEISTLAYLFSVQPPRKTVPRENVSIMLCDIDCRRQTALTENPSGQEFMKALEGWSKICKNLFVWDYGINFDNYLSPFPNLSTIKDNMVIFRDHHVKMHFSQIASVRGGDFAELRSYLVNNLMWDAGASLDSLEHRFLTRYYGKAGWPIYKYIKLMEGAAVGTDVDLFIYDSPVSYKDNILRTELMRRYNALFDEAEAAVADDPVRLARVRRTRLPLQYSALEIARTEPDRDPEAIGRTLDLFQDRALEFDVEMLNERHNSPIDYCRMYRSRYLGDSKDNLAFGKPVTYLVQPRPKYQKLGETALTDGIYGGTTYVESWVGWEGTDGAFIIDLGATTAVHSISADFLHQLGAWILLPKQVKYSVSLDGERYRSIAAIDIPESRATEVAFVPVEASSDCDARYIRVDITGVKTCPEWHYGVGNPCWFFLDEVIVK
;
A
#
# COMPACT_ATOMS: atom_id res chain seq x y z
N MET A 1 28.91 42.24 42.68
CA MET A 1 29.03 41.52 41.40
C MET A 1 27.65 41.46 40.72
N GLN A 2 26.97 42.62 40.53
CA GLN A 2 25.62 42.74 39.99
C GLN A 2 25.47 44.10 39.26
N THR A 3 26.26 44.36 38.24
CA THR A 3 26.11 45.60 37.47
C THR A 3 26.55 45.50 36.01
N PHE A 4 26.74 44.29 35.46
CA PHE A 4 27.18 44.11 34.08
C PHE A 4 26.19 43.44 33.14
N ARG A 5 24.97 43.03 33.59
CA ARG A 5 23.96 42.39 32.74
C ARG A 5 22.93 43.32 32.09
N GLY A 6 22.85 44.58 32.50
CA GLY A 6 21.87 45.54 32.00
C GLY A 6 22.28 46.23 30.67
N LEU A 7 23.59 46.44 30.46
CA LEU A 7 24.06 47.20 29.29
C LEU A 7 24.05 46.39 27.97
N HIS A 8 24.23 45.07 28.02
CA HIS A 8 24.18 44.22 26.82
C HIS A 8 22.77 44.05 26.28
N PHE A 9 21.74 44.07 27.13
CA PHE A 9 20.34 43.91 26.69
C PHE A 9 19.82 45.19 25.97
N PHE A 10 20.22 46.37 26.39
CA PHE A 10 19.83 47.61 25.71
C PHE A 10 20.53 47.85 24.39
N VAL A 11 21.75 47.41 24.21
CA VAL A 11 22.48 47.49 22.93
C VAL A 11 21.90 46.49 21.93
N TYR A 12 21.46 45.31 22.40
CA TYR A 12 20.81 44.30 21.54
C TYR A 12 19.43 44.74 21.02
N LEU A 13 18.61 45.37 21.89
CA LEU A 13 17.29 45.91 21.52
C LEU A 13 17.40 47.16 20.59
N ALA A 14 18.40 48.01 20.75
CA ALA A 14 18.65 49.13 19.86
C ALA A 14 19.16 48.68 18.48
N GLY A 15 19.98 47.61 18.41
CA GLY A 15 20.42 46.92 17.19
C GLY A 15 19.27 46.28 16.44
N MET A 16 18.41 45.53 17.15
CA MET A 16 17.22 44.89 16.54
C MET A 16 16.21 45.92 15.99
N LYS A 17 15.96 47.03 16.68
CA LYS A 17 15.08 48.08 16.16
C LYS A 17 15.64 48.73 14.88
N ARG A 18 16.96 49.01 14.81
CA ARG A 18 17.61 49.53 13.60
C ARG A 18 17.61 48.51 12.46
N THR A 19 17.82 47.20 12.76
CA THR A 19 17.78 46.13 11.75
C THR A 19 16.36 45.91 11.24
N LEU A 20 15.35 45.91 12.12
CA LEU A 20 13.93 45.86 11.71
C LEU A 20 13.47 47.08 10.92
N THR A 21 13.96 48.27 11.24
CA THR A 21 13.66 49.50 10.46
C THR A 21 14.36 49.46 9.10
N LEU A 22 15.59 48.98 9.00
CA LEU A 22 16.29 48.79 7.72
C LEU A 22 15.65 47.68 6.86
N ILE A 23 15.21 46.59 7.46
CA ILE A 23 14.45 45.52 6.77
C ILE A 23 13.08 46.04 6.30
N ALA A 24 12.40 46.86 7.13
CA ALA A 24 11.13 47.49 6.73
C ALA A 24 11.32 48.53 5.62
N ILE A 25 12.43 49.29 5.61
CA ILE A 25 12.76 50.24 4.54
C ILE A 25 13.24 49.51 3.29
N LEU A 26 13.98 48.39 3.40
CA LEU A 26 14.32 47.54 2.25
C LEU A 26 13.08 46.86 1.65
N LEU A 27 12.11 46.40 2.49
CA LEU A 27 10.83 45.87 2.02
C LEU A 27 9.94 46.97 1.37
N ALA A 28 10.08 48.23 1.79
CA ALA A 28 9.36 49.35 1.18
C ALA A 28 10.01 49.90 -0.13
N LEU A 29 11.25 49.48 -0.44
CA LEU A 29 11.97 49.78 -1.66
C LEU A 29 11.98 48.66 -2.69
N LEU A 30 11.29 47.54 -2.42
CA LEU A 30 11.02 46.55 -3.46
C LEU A 30 10.14 47.25 -4.51
N PRO A 31 10.52 47.29 -5.79
CA PRO A 31 9.64 47.79 -6.84
C PRO A 31 8.31 47.07 -6.71
N ALA A 32 7.19 47.80 -6.88
CA ALA A 32 5.87 47.22 -6.92
C ALA A 32 5.94 46.02 -7.88
N THR A 33 6.03 44.78 -7.32
CA THR A 33 6.19 43.61 -8.14
C THR A 33 5.00 43.58 -9.08
N ALA A 34 5.25 43.44 -10.36
CA ALA A 34 4.20 43.26 -11.35
C ALA A 34 3.21 42.24 -10.83
N GLN A 35 1.93 42.47 -10.99
CA GLN A 35 0.86 41.57 -10.54
C GLN A 35 -0.34 41.71 -11.46
N VAL A 36 -1.04 40.63 -11.68
CA VAL A 36 -2.25 40.63 -12.49
C VAL A 36 -3.48 40.29 -11.64
N ARG A 37 -4.51 41.13 -11.78
CA ARG A 37 -5.80 40.86 -11.16
C ARG A 37 -6.64 40.05 -12.12
N ILE A 38 -7.12 38.88 -11.68
CA ILE A 38 -7.96 37.99 -12.48
C ILE A 38 -9.41 37.94 -12.00
N VAL A 39 -9.69 38.34 -10.73
CA VAL A 39 -11.05 38.48 -10.21
C VAL A 39 -11.19 39.89 -9.60
N HIS A 40 -12.29 40.60 -9.94
CA HIS A 40 -12.66 41.86 -9.36
C HIS A 40 -14.16 41.90 -9.04
N LYS A 41 -14.50 42.23 -7.80
CA LYS A 41 -15.91 42.25 -7.30
C LYS A 41 -16.66 40.97 -7.62
N GLY A 42 -15.97 39.84 -7.45
CA GLY A 42 -16.51 38.49 -7.68
C GLY A 42 -16.62 38.08 -9.15
N LYS A 43 -16.20 38.93 -10.10
CA LYS A 43 -16.29 38.62 -11.54
C LYS A 43 -14.90 38.44 -12.16
N PRO A 44 -14.76 37.57 -13.19
CA PRO A 44 -13.55 37.50 -13.99
C PRO A 44 -13.20 38.87 -14.59
N VAL A 45 -11.91 39.20 -14.63
CA VAL A 45 -11.37 40.38 -15.30
C VAL A 45 -11.07 40.11 -16.77
N GLY A 46 -10.58 38.91 -17.08
CA GLY A 46 -10.26 38.44 -18.42
C GLY A 46 -10.94 37.12 -18.73
N HIS A 47 -10.38 36.38 -19.66
CA HIS A 47 -10.88 35.12 -20.18
C HIS A 47 -9.90 33.97 -19.91
N VAL A 48 -10.34 32.74 -20.05
CA VAL A 48 -9.46 31.59 -20.32
C VAL A 48 -9.21 31.57 -21.83
N PHE A 49 -7.97 31.86 -22.23
CA PHE A 49 -7.60 32.03 -23.62
C PHE A 49 -6.84 30.79 -24.13
N ILE A 50 -7.36 30.11 -25.12
CA ILE A 50 -6.68 29.02 -25.82
C ILE A 50 -5.92 29.64 -27.01
N SER A 51 -4.58 29.55 -26.96
CA SER A 51 -3.74 29.96 -28.09
C SER A 51 -3.77 28.89 -29.19
N LEU A 52 -4.08 29.34 -30.42
CA LEU A 52 -4.14 28.46 -31.58
C LEU A 52 -2.76 28.21 -32.23
N THR A 53 -1.66 28.63 -31.57
CA THR A 53 -0.31 28.44 -32.13
C THR A 53 0.16 26.99 -32.14
N GLY A 54 -0.43 26.09 -31.32
CA GLY A 54 -0.09 24.66 -31.25
C GLY A 54 -1.24 23.70 -31.51
N GLY A 55 -2.48 24.05 -31.18
CA GLY A 55 -3.70 23.31 -31.57
C GLY A 55 -3.92 21.92 -30.94
N SER A 56 -3.29 21.61 -29.81
CA SER A 56 -3.44 20.29 -29.17
C SER A 56 -4.76 20.13 -28.40
N THR A 57 -5.20 18.89 -28.25
CA THR A 57 -6.35 18.51 -27.42
C THR A 57 -6.14 18.90 -25.95
N TYR A 58 -4.90 18.96 -25.49
CA TYR A 58 -4.53 19.30 -24.11
C TYR A 58 -4.87 20.76 -23.74
N SER A 59 -4.84 21.68 -24.69
CA SER A 59 -5.25 23.08 -24.45
C SER A 59 -6.74 23.18 -24.12
N LYS A 60 -7.59 22.37 -24.75
CA LYS A 60 -9.02 22.31 -24.45
C LYS A 60 -9.29 21.66 -23.08
N GLU A 61 -8.64 20.54 -22.81
CA GLU A 61 -8.74 19.87 -21.51
C GLU A 61 -8.30 20.80 -20.36
N ALA A 62 -7.22 21.54 -20.53
CA ALA A 62 -6.74 22.53 -19.56
C ALA A 62 -7.77 23.67 -19.35
N ALA A 63 -8.42 24.16 -20.42
CA ALA A 63 -9.46 25.17 -20.33
C ALA A 63 -10.71 24.65 -19.61
N ASP A 64 -11.11 23.40 -19.89
CA ASP A 64 -12.24 22.73 -19.22
C ASP A 64 -11.97 22.62 -17.71
N ILE A 65 -10.75 22.30 -17.31
CA ILE A 65 -10.34 22.24 -15.89
C ILE A 65 -10.39 23.62 -15.24
N LEU A 66 -9.84 24.66 -15.88
CA LEU A 66 -9.82 26.01 -15.34
C LEU A 66 -11.23 26.59 -15.12
N THR A 67 -12.20 26.17 -15.93
CA THR A 67 -13.58 26.64 -15.89
C THR A 67 -14.53 25.73 -15.12
N LYS A 68 -14.09 24.54 -14.75
CA LYS A 68 -14.92 23.53 -14.06
C LYS A 68 -15.44 23.99 -12.71
N PHE A 69 -14.63 24.72 -11.94
CA PHE A 69 -14.92 25.08 -10.57
C PHE A 69 -15.41 26.54 -10.46
N SER A 70 -16.56 26.74 -9.85
CA SER A 70 -17.16 28.08 -9.68
C SER A 70 -16.54 28.82 -8.49
N PHE A 71 -15.33 29.34 -8.62
CA PHE A 71 -14.66 30.16 -7.59
C PHE A 71 -14.95 31.67 -7.71
N THR A 72 -15.78 32.07 -8.67
CA THR A 72 -16.26 33.45 -8.94
C THR A 72 -17.78 33.48 -8.97
N ASP A 73 -18.39 34.68 -8.98
CA ASP A 73 -19.84 34.86 -9.08
C ASP A 73 -20.37 34.65 -10.52
N ALA A 74 -19.49 34.78 -11.53
CA ALA A 74 -19.77 34.49 -12.94
C ALA A 74 -18.65 33.60 -13.51
N PRO A 75 -18.93 32.67 -14.44
CA PRO A 75 -17.90 31.81 -15.01
C PRO A 75 -16.91 32.61 -15.87
N PHE A 76 -15.67 32.14 -15.94
CA PHE A 76 -14.74 32.56 -16.98
C PHE A 76 -15.25 32.10 -18.34
N GLN A 77 -15.19 32.99 -19.34
CA GLN A 77 -15.45 32.60 -20.72
C GLN A 77 -14.20 32.03 -21.36
N VAL A 78 -14.33 31.02 -22.17
CA VAL A 78 -13.25 30.43 -22.97
C VAL A 78 -13.30 31.08 -24.35
N ILE A 79 -12.15 31.62 -24.81
CA ILE A 79 -11.97 32.15 -26.14
C ILE A 79 -10.74 31.54 -26.81
N GLU A 80 -10.80 31.38 -28.13
CA GLU A 80 -9.70 30.82 -28.92
C GLU A 80 -9.18 31.91 -29.90
N GLY A 81 -7.85 31.94 -30.12
CA GLY A 81 -7.29 32.90 -31.05
C GLY A 81 -5.77 32.87 -31.14
N LEU A 82 -5.23 33.72 -32.01
CA LEU A 82 -3.78 33.91 -32.18
C LEU A 82 -3.20 35.04 -31.29
N GLY A 83 -4.03 35.64 -30.45
CA GLY A 83 -3.69 36.81 -29.63
C GLY A 83 -4.12 38.14 -30.31
N PRO A 84 -3.79 39.31 -29.74
CA PRO A 84 -3.07 39.50 -28.47
C PRO A 84 -3.90 39.16 -27.24
N PHE A 85 -3.22 38.77 -26.15
CA PHE A 85 -3.86 38.51 -24.84
C PHE A 85 -4.28 39.84 -24.19
N HIS A 86 -5.43 39.84 -23.51
CA HIS A 86 -5.96 41.01 -22.79
C HIS A 86 -5.59 40.97 -21.31
N LYS A 87 -5.79 42.09 -20.63
CA LYS A 87 -5.52 42.19 -19.21
C LYS A 87 -6.43 41.25 -18.40
N GLY A 88 -5.82 40.42 -17.57
CA GLY A 88 -6.52 39.45 -16.74
C GLY A 88 -6.79 38.11 -17.41
N ASP A 89 -6.35 37.92 -18.66
CA ASP A 89 -6.47 36.61 -19.33
C ASP A 89 -5.56 35.56 -18.69
N ILE A 90 -6.06 34.33 -18.64
CA ILE A 90 -5.30 33.12 -18.34
C ILE A 90 -5.10 32.38 -19.66
N ALA A 91 -3.94 32.54 -20.26
CA ALA A 91 -3.61 32.02 -21.57
C ALA A 91 -2.96 30.63 -21.48
N LEU A 92 -3.54 29.66 -22.18
CA LEU A 92 -3.01 28.33 -22.39
C LEU A 92 -2.24 28.32 -23.71
N VAL A 93 -0.93 28.16 -23.62
CA VAL A 93 -0.03 28.24 -24.77
C VAL A 93 0.63 26.89 -25.00
N ASP A 94 0.16 26.23 -26.04
CA ASP A 94 0.83 25.01 -26.51
C ASP A 94 2.11 25.41 -27.24
N VAL A 95 3.24 24.93 -26.75
CA VAL A 95 4.56 25.28 -27.28
C VAL A 95 5.18 24.16 -28.12
N GLU A 96 4.41 23.11 -28.46
CA GLU A 96 4.88 22.02 -29.31
C GLU A 96 5.40 22.56 -30.65
N GLY A 97 6.61 22.14 -31.03
CA GLY A 97 7.27 22.62 -32.24
C GLY A 97 7.80 24.06 -32.22
N SER A 98 7.67 24.76 -31.08
CA SER A 98 8.20 26.15 -30.94
C SER A 98 9.58 26.19 -30.30
N ASP A 99 10.27 27.34 -30.41
CA ASP A 99 11.55 27.58 -29.71
C ASP A 99 11.43 27.55 -28.18
N ILE A 100 10.26 27.80 -27.63
CA ILE A 100 10.00 27.76 -26.19
C ILE A 100 10.05 26.32 -25.68
N MET A 101 9.65 25.35 -26.49
CA MET A 101 9.65 23.92 -26.13
C MET A 101 11.01 23.45 -25.61
N ARG A 102 12.12 23.97 -26.11
CA ARG A 102 13.48 23.62 -25.65
C ARG A 102 13.76 23.94 -24.17
N TRP A 103 12.98 24.82 -23.56
CA TRP A 103 13.11 25.19 -22.16
C TRP A 103 12.23 24.34 -21.23
N ILE A 104 11.30 23.56 -21.79
CA ILE A 104 10.37 22.71 -21.06
C ILE A 104 10.88 21.27 -21.11
N PRO A 105 11.36 20.72 -19.98
CA PRO A 105 12.19 19.51 -19.99
C PRO A 105 11.43 18.20 -20.28
N SER A 106 10.10 18.19 -20.20
CA SER A 106 9.27 17.00 -20.45
C SER A 106 7.82 17.34 -20.78
N GLU A 107 7.08 16.37 -21.32
CA GLU A 107 5.64 16.48 -21.60
C GLU A 107 4.78 16.73 -20.34
N ASP A 108 5.31 16.48 -19.16
CA ASP A 108 4.65 16.70 -17.86
C ASP A 108 5.01 18.06 -17.25
N ALA A 109 6.04 18.73 -17.76
CA ALA A 109 6.48 20.00 -17.25
C ALA A 109 5.73 21.17 -17.91
N TYR A 110 5.65 22.27 -17.20
CA TYR A 110 5.08 23.53 -17.71
C TYR A 110 5.88 24.74 -17.22
N ARG A 111 5.77 25.85 -17.94
CA ARG A 111 6.24 27.15 -17.48
C ARG A 111 5.04 28.01 -17.13
N LEU A 112 5.07 28.64 -15.95
CA LEU A 112 4.08 29.60 -15.51
C LEU A 112 4.71 31.00 -15.57
N VAL A 113 4.14 31.86 -16.39
CA VAL A 113 4.56 33.28 -16.53
C VAL A 113 3.40 34.18 -16.14
N VAL A 114 3.63 35.00 -15.14
CA VAL A 114 2.69 36.05 -14.71
C VAL A 114 3.39 37.39 -14.81
N ASP A 115 2.91 38.22 -15.69
CA ASP A 115 3.37 39.62 -15.86
C ASP A 115 2.34 40.62 -15.29
N ASP A 116 2.41 41.90 -15.66
CA ASP A 116 1.45 42.91 -15.21
C ASP A 116 0.10 42.87 -15.93
N ARG A 117 -0.04 42.03 -16.94
CA ARG A 117 -1.22 41.94 -17.81
C ARG A 117 -1.88 40.56 -17.82
N THR A 118 -1.10 39.48 -17.90
CA THR A 118 -1.59 38.16 -18.22
C THR A 118 -0.95 37.07 -17.36
N ILE A 119 -1.63 35.94 -17.30
CA ILE A 119 -1.07 34.66 -16.85
C ILE A 119 -0.92 33.78 -18.07
N ARG A 120 0.27 33.24 -18.29
CA ARG A 120 0.50 32.24 -19.35
C ARG A 120 0.94 30.94 -18.73
N ILE A 121 0.25 29.88 -19.07
CA ILE A 121 0.63 28.49 -18.80
C ILE A 121 1.14 27.96 -20.13
N GLU A 122 2.45 27.78 -20.22
CA GLU A 122 3.17 27.35 -21.41
C GLU A 122 3.63 25.89 -21.23
N GLY A 123 3.24 24.99 -22.13
CA GLY A 123 3.58 23.57 -22.04
C GLY A 123 3.24 22.82 -23.32
N TYR A 124 3.60 21.56 -23.37
CA TYR A 124 3.16 20.64 -24.40
C TYR A 124 2.73 19.31 -23.74
N GLY A 125 1.92 18.51 -24.42
CA GLY A 125 1.39 17.29 -23.84
C GLY A 125 0.59 17.56 -22.54
N LYS A 126 0.73 16.68 -21.56
CA LYS A 126 0.03 16.77 -20.26
C LYS A 126 0.44 18.00 -19.43
N GLY A 127 1.60 18.60 -19.69
CA GLY A 127 2.11 19.74 -18.94
C GLY A 127 1.17 20.95 -18.93
N LEU A 128 0.43 21.19 -20.02
CA LEU A 128 -0.61 22.23 -20.04
C LEU A 128 -1.74 21.96 -19.05
N VAL A 129 -2.21 20.72 -19.01
CA VAL A 129 -3.29 20.29 -18.12
C VAL A 129 -2.83 20.35 -16.65
N TYR A 130 -1.62 19.88 -16.38
CA TYR A 130 -1.04 19.91 -15.04
C TYR A 130 -0.78 21.34 -14.57
N GLY A 131 -0.35 22.23 -15.47
CA GLY A 131 -0.21 23.66 -15.17
C GLY A 131 -1.53 24.32 -14.79
N ALA A 132 -2.63 23.97 -15.46
CA ALA A 132 -3.96 24.45 -15.13
C ALA A 132 -4.43 23.96 -13.75
N VAL A 133 -4.23 22.66 -13.45
CA VAL A 133 -4.56 22.08 -12.14
C VAL A 133 -3.73 22.74 -11.03
N GLU A 134 -2.41 22.83 -11.20
CA GLU A 134 -1.52 23.42 -10.18
C GLU A 134 -1.81 24.92 -9.98
N PHE A 135 -2.21 25.63 -11.03
CA PHE A 135 -2.69 27.01 -10.90
C PHE A 135 -3.93 27.08 -10.00
N LEU A 136 -4.92 26.22 -10.19
CA LEU A 136 -6.12 26.14 -9.35
C LEU A 136 -5.79 25.74 -7.91
N LYS A 137 -4.92 24.76 -7.70
CA LYS A 137 -4.50 24.30 -6.36
C LYS A 137 -3.75 25.39 -5.60
N LYS A 138 -2.76 26.01 -6.24
CA LYS A 138 -1.78 26.88 -5.58
C LYS A 138 -2.27 28.32 -5.45
N TYR A 139 -2.88 28.87 -6.49
CA TYR A 139 -3.21 30.29 -6.55
C TYR A 139 -4.70 30.59 -6.34
N VAL A 140 -5.59 29.73 -6.79
CA VAL A 140 -7.03 29.84 -6.50
C VAL A 140 -7.37 29.19 -5.16
N GLY A 141 -6.65 28.15 -4.77
CA GLY A 141 -6.81 27.49 -3.48
C GLY A 141 -7.86 26.39 -3.47
N ILE A 142 -8.11 25.76 -4.61
CA ILE A 142 -9.03 24.61 -4.73
C ILE A 142 -8.34 23.34 -4.25
N ASP A 143 -9.11 22.46 -3.56
CA ASP A 143 -8.76 21.07 -3.34
C ASP A 143 -9.86 20.19 -3.89
N TYR A 144 -9.50 19.07 -4.49
CA TYR A 144 -10.40 18.05 -5.01
C TYR A 144 -10.09 16.71 -4.38
N TRP A 145 -11.11 16.03 -3.85
CA TRP A 145 -10.91 14.77 -3.12
C TRP A 145 -11.47 13.55 -3.83
N GLY A 146 -12.04 13.74 -5.01
CA GLY A 146 -12.66 12.68 -5.81
C GLY A 146 -14.18 12.71 -5.76
N GLU A 147 -14.81 12.03 -6.72
CA GLU A 147 -16.27 11.81 -6.80
C GLU A 147 -17.10 13.10 -6.74
N GLY A 148 -16.57 14.18 -7.30
CA GLY A 148 -17.21 15.49 -7.29
C GLY A 148 -17.02 16.30 -6.00
N GLU A 149 -16.43 15.73 -4.96
CA GLU A 149 -16.16 16.43 -3.71
C GLU A 149 -14.96 17.37 -3.82
N ALA A 150 -15.15 18.66 -3.55
CA ALA A 150 -14.11 19.68 -3.63
C ALA A 150 -14.28 20.77 -2.55
N TYR A 151 -13.17 21.37 -2.18
CA TYR A 151 -13.17 22.66 -1.51
C TYR A 151 -12.92 23.76 -2.54
N VAL A 152 -13.89 24.64 -2.74
CA VAL A 152 -13.81 25.72 -3.73
C VAL A 152 -14.03 27.06 -3.02
N PRO A 153 -12.95 27.82 -2.74
CA PRO A 153 -13.10 29.14 -2.12
C PRO A 153 -13.74 30.13 -3.09
N LYS A 154 -14.62 30.98 -2.60
CA LYS A 154 -15.18 32.09 -3.38
C LYS A 154 -14.31 33.33 -3.25
N HIS A 155 -13.89 33.91 -4.38
CA HIS A 155 -13.05 35.10 -4.41
C HIS A 155 -13.83 36.32 -4.87
N LYS A 156 -13.86 37.40 -4.06
CA LYS A 156 -14.30 38.73 -4.50
C LYS A 156 -13.17 39.47 -5.19
N GLU A 157 -11.95 39.30 -4.76
CA GLU A 157 -10.74 39.82 -5.35
C GLU A 157 -9.69 38.68 -5.42
N LEU A 158 -9.03 38.55 -6.56
CA LEU A 158 -7.90 37.64 -6.70
C LEU A 158 -6.84 38.29 -7.60
N THR A 159 -5.67 38.45 -7.03
CA THR A 159 -4.50 39.02 -7.69
C THR A 159 -3.32 38.09 -7.57
N ILE A 160 -2.66 37.80 -8.66
CA ILE A 160 -1.53 36.88 -8.74
C ILE A 160 -0.24 37.71 -8.89
N PRO A 161 0.79 37.47 -8.06
CA PRO A 161 2.09 38.17 -8.17
C PRO A 161 2.83 37.76 -9.44
N ALA A 162 3.80 38.55 -9.84
CA ALA A 162 4.69 38.23 -10.96
C ALA A 162 5.45 36.92 -10.68
N ILE A 163 5.46 36.05 -11.68
CA ILE A 163 6.07 34.71 -11.64
C ILE A 163 6.69 34.45 -13.01
N ASP A 164 7.84 33.84 -13.02
CA ASP A 164 8.42 33.18 -14.19
C ASP A 164 9.16 31.95 -13.69
N THR A 165 8.53 30.81 -13.84
CA THR A 165 9.06 29.56 -13.31
C THR A 165 8.71 28.38 -14.19
N ILE A 166 9.62 27.42 -14.27
CA ILE A 166 9.38 26.11 -14.87
C ILE A 166 9.14 25.11 -13.73
N VAL A 167 8.05 24.37 -13.84
CA VAL A 167 7.66 23.33 -12.88
C VAL A 167 7.81 21.97 -13.54
N THR A 168 8.52 21.09 -12.84
CA THR A 168 8.80 19.73 -13.28
C THR A 168 8.44 18.78 -12.14
N PRO A 169 7.74 17.67 -12.38
CA PRO A 169 7.45 16.69 -11.34
C PRO A 169 8.73 16.06 -10.80
N THR A 170 8.70 15.68 -9.52
CA THR A 170 9.81 14.93 -8.90
C THR A 170 10.00 13.57 -9.58
N PHE A 171 8.92 12.84 -9.82
CA PHE A 171 8.96 11.56 -10.53
C PHE A 171 8.25 11.69 -11.88
N ARG A 172 8.86 11.14 -12.96
CA ARG A 172 8.29 11.17 -14.31
C ARG A 172 7.10 10.20 -14.51
N TYR A 173 7.00 9.15 -13.68
CA TYR A 173 5.87 8.24 -13.58
C TYR A 173 5.38 8.20 -12.14
N ARG A 174 4.10 8.37 -11.96
CA ARG A 174 3.45 8.52 -10.66
C ARG A 174 2.20 7.67 -10.62
N GLN A 175 2.22 6.63 -9.82
CA GLN A 175 1.09 5.75 -9.65
C GLN A 175 0.81 5.54 -8.16
N SER A 176 -0.45 5.69 -7.75
CA SER A 176 -0.91 5.27 -6.44
C SER A 176 -2.09 4.32 -6.60
N GLN A 177 -2.12 3.27 -5.77
CA GLN A 177 -3.26 2.38 -5.75
C GLN A 177 -4.32 2.93 -4.80
N ASN A 178 -5.40 3.51 -5.35
CA ASN A 178 -6.54 3.98 -4.55
C ASN A 178 -7.86 3.78 -5.30
N TYR A 179 -8.96 3.71 -4.55
CA TYR A 179 -10.29 3.43 -5.11
C TYR A 179 -10.80 4.53 -6.04
N MET A 180 -10.43 5.79 -5.80
CA MET A 180 -10.90 6.94 -6.57
C MET A 180 -10.40 6.94 -8.01
N LEU A 181 -9.25 6.33 -8.30
CA LEU A 181 -8.75 6.19 -9.67
C LEU A 181 -9.67 5.36 -10.55
N ARG A 182 -10.40 4.39 -9.99
CA ARG A 182 -11.33 3.53 -10.73
C ARG A 182 -12.65 4.21 -11.08
N THR A 183 -13.05 5.20 -10.29
CA THR A 183 -14.38 5.81 -10.37
C THR A 183 -14.37 7.24 -10.88
N ASP A 184 -13.21 7.93 -10.85
CA ASP A 184 -13.12 9.36 -11.12
C ASP A 184 -11.92 9.76 -12.00
N PRO A 185 -12.11 9.92 -13.32
CA PRO A 185 -11.04 10.37 -14.23
C PRO A 185 -10.45 11.74 -13.87
N LEU A 186 -11.27 12.66 -13.29
CA LEU A 186 -10.76 13.96 -12.86
C LEU A 186 -9.77 13.82 -11.70
N TYR A 187 -9.99 12.86 -10.78
CA TYR A 187 -9.05 12.59 -9.68
C TYR A 187 -7.66 12.23 -10.23
N LYS A 188 -7.58 11.38 -11.24
CA LYS A 188 -6.33 11.02 -11.90
C LYS A 188 -5.62 12.26 -12.47
N THR A 189 -6.33 13.08 -13.23
CA THR A 189 -5.79 14.32 -13.80
C THR A 189 -5.38 15.32 -12.71
N TRP A 190 -6.19 15.48 -11.65
CA TRP A 190 -5.94 16.42 -10.55
C TRP A 190 -4.67 16.13 -9.77
N TYR A 191 -4.33 14.84 -9.62
CA TYR A 191 -3.13 14.40 -8.93
C TYR A 191 -2.00 13.96 -9.88
N HIS A 192 -2.16 14.20 -11.19
CA HIS A 192 -1.14 13.93 -12.21
C HIS A 192 -0.68 12.47 -12.22
N LEU A 193 -1.62 11.55 -11.99
CA LEU A 193 -1.35 10.12 -11.88
C LEU A 193 -1.46 9.42 -13.23
N GLU A 194 -0.81 8.28 -13.33
CA GLU A 194 -0.84 7.40 -14.50
C GLU A 194 -1.23 5.98 -14.09
N GLU A 195 -1.82 5.26 -15.03
CA GLU A 195 -2.13 3.85 -14.85
C GLU A 195 -1.25 2.97 -15.74
N PRO A 196 -0.94 1.73 -15.29
CA PRO A 196 -0.10 0.82 -16.06
C PRO A 196 -0.61 0.58 -17.50
N SER A 197 -1.92 0.52 -17.70
CA SER A 197 -2.54 0.35 -19.03
C SER A 197 -2.26 1.50 -20.00
N GLU A 198 -1.90 2.67 -19.50
CA GLU A 198 -1.58 3.86 -20.31
C GLU A 198 -0.10 3.90 -20.72
N VAL A 199 0.78 3.28 -19.96
CA VAL A 199 2.23 3.36 -20.13
C VAL A 199 2.81 2.05 -20.66
N PHE A 200 2.39 0.92 -20.08
CA PHE A 200 2.91 -0.39 -20.41
C PHE A 200 2.12 -1.05 -21.54
N VAL A 201 2.83 -1.66 -22.48
CA VAL A 201 2.22 -2.39 -23.60
C VAL A 201 1.30 -3.49 -23.07
N ALA A 202 0.06 -3.55 -23.52
CA ALA A 202 -0.95 -4.54 -23.15
C ALA A 202 -1.03 -4.78 -21.62
N ASN A 203 -0.76 -3.75 -20.80
CA ASN A 203 -0.69 -3.84 -19.34
C ASN A 203 0.32 -4.91 -18.83
N TYR A 204 1.46 -5.08 -19.53
CA TYR A 204 2.58 -5.90 -19.07
C TYR A 204 3.42 -5.08 -18.09
N TRP A 205 2.94 -4.98 -16.85
CA TRP A 205 3.48 -4.12 -15.81
C TRP A 205 4.35 -4.87 -14.80
N VAL A 206 3.82 -5.89 -14.09
CA VAL A 206 4.55 -6.69 -13.10
C VAL A 206 4.14 -8.17 -13.19
N HIS A 207 4.98 -9.07 -12.68
CA HIS A 207 4.76 -10.53 -12.67
C HIS A 207 4.36 -11.07 -14.05
N THR A 208 5.15 -10.72 -15.07
CA THR A 208 4.78 -10.94 -16.47
C THR A 208 5.34 -12.23 -17.06
N CYS A 209 6.25 -12.92 -16.35
CA CYS A 209 6.91 -14.12 -16.90
C CYS A 209 5.92 -15.16 -17.42
N ASN A 210 4.94 -15.58 -16.61
CA ASN A 210 3.97 -16.57 -17.09
C ASN A 210 3.06 -16.07 -18.23
N ARG A 211 2.87 -14.76 -18.38
CA ARG A 211 2.12 -14.18 -19.52
C ARG A 211 2.94 -14.17 -20.80
N LEU A 212 4.25 -13.97 -20.71
CA LEU A 212 5.15 -13.97 -21.86
C LEU A 212 5.52 -15.39 -22.30
N LEU A 213 5.76 -16.31 -21.37
CA LEU A 213 6.11 -17.70 -21.62
C LEU A 213 5.23 -18.63 -20.76
N PRO A 214 3.96 -18.86 -21.14
CA PRO A 214 3.02 -19.64 -20.33
C PRO A 214 3.47 -21.08 -20.13
N ALA A 215 3.55 -21.54 -18.88
CA ALA A 215 3.90 -22.91 -18.53
C ALA A 215 2.88 -23.95 -19.06
N SER A 216 1.62 -23.57 -19.19
CA SER A 216 0.57 -24.39 -19.81
C SER A 216 0.83 -24.70 -21.29
N ARG A 217 1.60 -23.86 -21.99
CA ARG A 217 1.93 -24.05 -23.41
C ARG A 217 3.27 -24.77 -23.62
N TYR A 218 4.27 -24.42 -22.81
CA TYR A 218 5.65 -24.87 -23.05
C TYR A 218 6.14 -25.86 -22.00
N GLY A 219 5.53 -25.91 -20.82
CA GLY A 219 6.09 -26.62 -19.66
C GLY A 219 6.22 -28.14 -19.83
N ALA A 220 5.31 -28.77 -20.57
CA ALA A 220 5.34 -30.22 -20.80
C ALA A 220 6.43 -30.63 -21.82
N GLU A 221 6.62 -29.85 -22.89
CA GLU A 221 7.56 -30.17 -23.99
C GLU A 221 8.95 -29.57 -23.72
N HIS A 222 9.03 -28.44 -23.03
CA HIS A 222 10.23 -27.67 -22.77
C HIS A 222 10.40 -27.33 -21.27
N PRO A 223 10.53 -28.33 -20.40
CA PRO A 223 10.73 -28.05 -18.96
C PRO A 223 12.01 -27.28 -18.67
N GLU A 224 13.04 -27.34 -19.56
CA GLU A 224 14.30 -26.61 -19.46
C GLU A 224 14.16 -25.09 -19.56
N TYR A 225 13.04 -24.57 -20.03
CA TYR A 225 12.74 -23.13 -20.04
C TYR A 225 12.48 -22.57 -18.63
N TYR A 226 12.08 -23.44 -17.70
CA TYR A 226 11.68 -23.08 -16.35
C TYR A 226 12.80 -23.36 -15.33
N ALA A 227 12.67 -22.72 -14.18
CA ALA A 227 13.68 -22.77 -13.13
C ALA A 227 13.98 -24.19 -12.65
N TYR A 228 15.28 -24.47 -12.47
CA TYR A 228 15.78 -25.69 -11.85
C TYR A 228 16.07 -25.41 -10.38
N TYR A 229 15.33 -26.04 -9.49
CA TYR A 229 15.54 -26.04 -8.05
C TYR A 229 14.97 -27.32 -7.43
N ASN A 230 15.42 -27.67 -6.22
CA ASN A 230 15.06 -28.92 -5.54
C ASN A 230 15.27 -30.17 -6.42
N GLY A 231 16.37 -30.18 -7.21
CA GLY A 231 16.78 -31.32 -8.00
C GLY A 231 16.01 -31.54 -9.32
N LYS A 232 15.08 -30.67 -9.70
CA LYS A 232 14.28 -30.81 -10.93
C LYS A 232 13.93 -29.46 -11.57
N ARG A 233 13.48 -29.51 -12.83
CA ARG A 233 12.81 -28.39 -13.49
C ARG A 233 11.39 -28.29 -13.00
N ASN A 234 10.90 -27.06 -12.78
CA ASN A 234 9.61 -26.83 -12.15
C ASN A 234 8.71 -25.93 -13.04
N PRO A 235 8.17 -26.44 -14.16
CA PRO A 235 7.24 -25.66 -14.98
C PRO A 235 5.91 -25.48 -14.24
N GLY A 236 5.43 -24.23 -14.15
CA GLY A 236 4.18 -23.87 -13.48
C GLY A 236 3.84 -22.39 -13.69
N SER A 237 2.61 -22.00 -13.39
CA SER A 237 2.15 -20.62 -13.63
C SER A 237 2.91 -19.59 -12.77
N ALA A 238 3.40 -19.99 -11.61
CA ALA A 238 4.23 -19.18 -10.72
C ALA A 238 5.74 -19.48 -10.84
N SER A 239 6.14 -20.36 -11.77
CA SER A 239 7.53 -20.73 -11.95
C SER A 239 8.36 -19.58 -12.52
N GLN A 240 9.58 -19.42 -12.01
CA GLN A 240 10.57 -18.54 -12.64
C GLN A 240 11.15 -19.20 -13.91
N TRP A 241 11.83 -18.40 -14.73
CA TRP A 241 12.49 -18.88 -15.94
C TRP A 241 13.94 -19.30 -15.71
N CYS A 242 14.47 -20.09 -16.63
CA CYS A 242 15.91 -20.26 -16.78
C CYS A 242 16.46 -19.07 -17.59
N MET A 243 16.92 -18.04 -16.90
CA MET A 243 17.41 -16.79 -17.53
C MET A 243 18.69 -16.96 -18.37
N SER A 244 19.36 -18.12 -18.29
CA SER A 244 20.51 -18.47 -19.13
C SER A 244 20.16 -19.27 -20.38
N ASN A 245 18.89 -19.62 -20.57
CA ASN A 245 18.46 -20.38 -21.73
C ASN A 245 18.25 -19.43 -22.95
N PRO A 246 18.97 -19.62 -24.07
CA PRO A 246 18.89 -18.71 -25.22
C PRO A 246 17.57 -18.84 -25.99
N GLU A 247 16.89 -19.99 -25.93
CA GLU A 247 15.60 -20.17 -26.60
C GLU A 247 14.50 -19.37 -25.89
N VAL A 248 14.56 -19.27 -24.54
CA VAL A 248 13.66 -18.41 -23.77
C VAL A 248 13.81 -16.95 -24.20
N LEU A 249 15.05 -16.48 -24.38
CA LEU A 249 15.32 -15.12 -24.86
C LEU A 249 14.68 -14.88 -26.24
N GLU A 250 14.85 -15.83 -27.16
CA GLU A 250 14.32 -15.69 -28.53
C GLU A 250 12.78 -15.66 -28.53
N ILE A 251 12.13 -16.57 -27.81
CA ILE A 251 10.67 -16.62 -27.70
C ILE A 251 10.11 -15.33 -27.11
N VAL A 252 10.75 -14.82 -26.05
CA VAL A 252 10.34 -13.57 -25.40
C VAL A 252 10.49 -12.39 -26.36
N CYS A 253 11.60 -12.28 -27.10
CA CYS A 253 11.80 -11.22 -28.08
C CYS A 253 10.76 -11.26 -29.21
N GLN A 254 10.43 -12.44 -29.75
CA GLN A 254 9.37 -12.61 -30.77
C GLN A 254 8.00 -12.20 -30.22
N ARG A 255 7.71 -12.52 -28.96
CA ARG A 255 6.47 -12.11 -28.30
C ARG A 255 6.39 -10.60 -28.15
N LEU A 256 7.48 -9.95 -27.72
CA LEU A 256 7.55 -8.51 -27.56
C LEU A 256 7.43 -7.76 -28.89
N ASP A 257 8.08 -8.26 -29.95
CA ASP A 257 7.94 -7.70 -31.30
C ASP A 257 6.46 -7.67 -31.75
N SER A 258 5.75 -8.77 -31.50
CA SER A 258 4.30 -8.86 -31.78
C SER A 258 3.48 -7.87 -30.93
N LEU A 259 3.82 -7.72 -29.66
CA LEU A 259 3.13 -6.80 -28.74
C LEU A 259 3.38 -5.34 -29.14
N PHE A 260 4.62 -4.95 -29.42
CA PHE A 260 4.92 -3.57 -29.84
C PHE A 260 4.32 -3.19 -31.18
N LYS A 261 4.18 -4.15 -32.10
CA LYS A 261 3.44 -3.95 -33.36
C LYS A 261 1.94 -3.77 -33.14
N ALA A 262 1.37 -4.48 -32.16
CA ALA A 262 -0.06 -4.36 -31.82
C ALA A 262 -0.38 -3.06 -31.03
N TYR A 263 0.61 -2.53 -30.31
CA TYR A 263 0.47 -1.32 -29.48
C TYR A 263 1.61 -0.32 -29.79
N PRO A 264 1.63 0.31 -30.99
CA PRO A 264 2.75 1.13 -31.45
C PRO A 264 2.99 2.38 -30.57
N ASP A 265 1.93 2.91 -29.96
CA ASP A 265 2.00 4.09 -29.09
C ASP A 265 2.59 3.79 -27.70
N ARG A 266 2.74 2.52 -27.34
CA ARG A 266 3.33 2.12 -26.07
C ARG A 266 4.83 1.88 -26.24
N LYS A 267 5.60 2.46 -25.31
CA LYS A 267 7.08 2.38 -25.37
C LYS A 267 7.67 1.49 -24.29
N MET A 268 6.89 1.12 -23.25
CA MET A 268 7.39 0.42 -22.08
C MET A 268 6.76 -0.96 -21.91
N VAL A 269 7.57 -1.94 -21.49
CA VAL A 269 7.12 -3.29 -21.10
C VAL A 269 7.92 -3.74 -19.90
N SER A 270 7.28 -4.45 -18.97
CA SER A 270 7.99 -5.13 -17.90
C SER A 270 8.17 -6.61 -18.23
N ILE A 271 9.39 -7.10 -18.05
CA ILE A 271 9.76 -8.52 -18.02
C ILE A 271 10.18 -8.82 -16.60
N SER A 272 9.24 -9.23 -15.78
CA SER A 272 9.44 -9.35 -14.35
C SER A 272 9.08 -10.74 -13.85
N GLN A 273 9.87 -11.19 -12.87
CA GLN A 273 9.69 -12.46 -12.19
C GLN A 273 8.26 -12.63 -11.66
N ASN A 274 7.79 -13.87 -11.64
CA ASN A 274 6.55 -14.21 -10.95
C ASN A 274 6.72 -14.05 -9.44
N ASP A 275 5.62 -13.87 -8.74
CA ASP A 275 5.65 -13.76 -7.28
C ASP A 275 6.14 -15.05 -6.65
N GLY A 276 7.07 -14.94 -5.69
CA GLY A 276 7.69 -16.08 -5.02
C GLY A 276 9.09 -15.78 -4.50
N SER A 277 9.44 -16.32 -3.36
CA SER A 277 10.66 -15.96 -2.63
C SER A 277 11.92 -16.70 -3.09
N ASP A 278 11.92 -18.02 -3.20
CA ASP A 278 13.17 -18.82 -3.37
C ASP A 278 13.10 -19.80 -4.55
N THR A 279 12.37 -19.44 -5.60
CA THR A 279 12.07 -20.29 -6.75
C THR A 279 12.87 -19.96 -8.01
N TYR A 280 13.98 -19.22 -7.90
CA TYR A 280 14.85 -18.90 -9.03
C TYR A 280 15.68 -20.09 -9.52
N CYS A 281 16.16 -20.03 -10.76
CA CYS A 281 16.86 -21.11 -11.41
C CYS A 281 18.28 -21.32 -10.84
N ARG A 282 18.57 -22.55 -10.41
CA ARG A 282 19.87 -23.02 -9.92
C ARG A 282 20.49 -24.07 -10.84
N CYS A 283 20.24 -24.02 -12.16
CA CYS A 283 20.96 -24.85 -13.12
C CYS A 283 22.46 -24.43 -13.16
N PRO A 284 23.37 -25.29 -13.67
CA PRO A 284 24.81 -25.02 -13.64
C PRO A 284 25.18 -23.65 -14.21
N GLU A 285 24.59 -23.25 -15.34
CA GLU A 285 24.89 -21.96 -15.98
C GLU A 285 24.33 -20.76 -15.19
N CYS A 286 23.08 -20.82 -14.70
CA CYS A 286 22.55 -19.76 -13.84
C CYS A 286 23.36 -19.63 -12.56
N THR A 287 23.78 -20.75 -11.94
CA THR A 287 24.62 -20.75 -10.73
C THR A 287 25.99 -20.10 -11.02
N ARG A 288 26.64 -20.46 -12.12
CA ARG A 288 27.90 -19.84 -12.53
C ARG A 288 27.76 -18.32 -12.68
N ILE A 289 26.70 -17.86 -13.32
CA ILE A 289 26.44 -16.42 -13.46
C ILE A 289 26.18 -15.77 -12.11
N MET A 290 25.39 -16.40 -11.23
CA MET A 290 25.14 -15.87 -9.88
C MET A 290 26.40 -15.74 -9.05
N GLU A 291 27.32 -16.71 -9.11
CA GLU A 291 28.61 -16.63 -8.42
C GLU A 291 29.47 -15.47 -8.96
N GLU A 292 29.45 -15.25 -10.25
CA GLU A 292 30.15 -14.16 -10.92
C GLU A 292 29.57 -12.78 -10.57
N GLU A 293 28.27 -12.67 -10.51
CA GLU A 293 27.51 -11.42 -10.30
C GLU A 293 27.17 -11.16 -8.82
N GLY A 294 27.34 -12.15 -7.95
CA GLY A 294 27.08 -12.03 -6.51
C GLY A 294 25.66 -12.32 -6.07
N GLY A 295 24.77 -12.75 -6.98
CA GLY A 295 23.41 -13.10 -6.64
C GLY A 295 22.47 -13.31 -7.83
N PRO A 296 21.19 -13.66 -7.56
CA PRO A 296 20.20 -13.98 -8.58
C PRO A 296 19.83 -12.81 -9.53
N SER A 297 20.07 -11.56 -9.13
CA SER A 297 19.91 -10.40 -10.02
C SER A 297 20.81 -10.43 -11.25
N GLY A 298 21.95 -11.13 -11.18
CA GLY A 298 22.91 -11.25 -12.28
C GLY A 298 22.31 -11.90 -13.54
N PRO A 299 21.86 -13.16 -13.49
CA PRO A 299 21.20 -13.80 -14.62
C PRO A 299 20.02 -13.00 -15.16
N ILE A 300 19.20 -12.40 -14.28
CA ILE A 300 18.06 -11.58 -14.64
C ILE A 300 18.52 -10.37 -15.46
N LEU A 301 19.47 -9.59 -14.94
CA LEU A 301 19.88 -8.36 -15.62
C LEU A 301 20.60 -8.64 -16.94
N ARG A 302 21.39 -9.74 -17.04
CA ARG A 302 21.99 -10.14 -18.33
C ARG A 302 20.92 -10.45 -19.37
N PHE A 303 19.87 -11.19 -18.98
CA PHE A 303 18.73 -11.47 -19.85
C PHE A 303 18.00 -10.19 -20.28
N ILE A 304 17.68 -9.32 -19.34
CA ILE A 304 16.99 -8.05 -19.60
C ILE A 304 17.81 -7.15 -20.52
N ASN A 305 19.11 -7.04 -20.31
CA ASN A 305 19.99 -6.29 -21.19
C ASN A 305 20.00 -6.86 -22.63
N ALA A 306 20.00 -8.19 -22.78
CA ALA A 306 19.94 -8.83 -24.10
C ALA A 306 18.60 -8.54 -24.81
N VAL A 307 17.49 -8.45 -24.09
CA VAL A 307 16.21 -7.98 -24.63
C VAL A 307 16.29 -6.50 -25.00
N ALA A 308 16.82 -5.67 -24.11
CA ALA A 308 16.91 -4.22 -24.33
C ALA A 308 17.77 -3.87 -25.57
N ASP A 309 18.83 -4.64 -25.82
CA ASP A 309 19.67 -4.52 -27.02
C ASP A 309 18.89 -4.81 -28.33
N ARG A 310 17.83 -5.65 -28.26
CA ARG A 310 16.94 -5.95 -29.42
C ARG A 310 15.90 -4.85 -29.67
N PHE A 311 15.57 -4.04 -28.64
CA PHE A 311 14.54 -3.01 -28.69
C PHE A 311 15.08 -1.67 -28.17
N PRO A 312 16.04 -1.03 -28.87
CA PRO A 312 16.75 0.16 -28.37
C PRO A 312 15.85 1.40 -28.24
N ASP A 313 14.74 1.45 -28.93
CA ASP A 313 13.72 2.52 -28.90
C ASP A 313 12.58 2.27 -27.90
N LYS A 314 12.65 1.16 -27.15
CA LYS A 314 11.67 0.77 -26.13
C LYS A 314 12.31 0.73 -24.75
N GLU A 315 11.51 0.98 -23.73
CA GLU A 315 11.95 0.87 -22.33
C GLU A 315 11.57 -0.52 -21.78
N ILE A 316 12.56 -1.24 -21.25
CA ILE A 316 12.38 -2.58 -20.67
C ILE A 316 12.50 -2.48 -19.16
N SER A 317 11.41 -2.71 -18.46
CA SER A 317 11.38 -2.72 -16.99
C SER A 317 11.55 -4.14 -16.44
N THR A 318 12.14 -4.26 -15.24
CA THR A 318 12.17 -5.51 -14.47
C THR A 318 12.12 -5.22 -12.98
N LEU A 319 11.81 -6.25 -12.17
CA LEU A 319 11.78 -6.14 -10.71
C LEU A 319 13.16 -6.41 -10.09
N ALA A 320 13.49 -5.64 -9.05
CA ALA A 320 14.47 -5.98 -8.03
C ALA A 320 13.67 -6.24 -6.74
N TYR A 321 13.33 -7.52 -6.51
CA TYR A 321 12.31 -7.93 -5.55
C TYR A 321 12.70 -9.25 -4.88
N LEU A 322 12.58 -9.33 -3.56
CA LEU A 322 12.94 -10.49 -2.76
C LEU A 322 14.35 -11.00 -3.13
N PHE A 323 14.48 -12.19 -3.73
CA PHE A 323 15.77 -12.80 -4.05
C PHE A 323 16.63 -11.97 -5.02
N SER A 324 16.07 -11.05 -5.80
CA SER A 324 16.79 -10.22 -6.77
C SER A 324 16.99 -8.76 -6.33
N VAL A 325 16.68 -8.42 -5.07
CA VAL A 325 16.69 -7.03 -4.55
C VAL A 325 18.08 -6.37 -4.66
N GLN A 326 19.16 -7.10 -4.40
CA GLN A 326 20.52 -6.56 -4.44
C GLN A 326 21.05 -6.47 -5.89
N PRO A 327 21.77 -5.39 -6.26
CA PRO A 327 22.33 -5.24 -7.60
C PRO A 327 23.45 -6.25 -7.89
N PRO A 328 23.66 -6.63 -9.16
CA PRO A 328 24.78 -7.48 -9.54
C PRO A 328 26.12 -6.73 -9.45
N ARG A 329 27.21 -7.48 -9.32
CA ARG A 329 28.57 -6.92 -9.13
C ARG A 329 29.17 -6.32 -10.39
N LYS A 330 28.88 -6.86 -11.57
CA LYS A 330 29.57 -6.55 -12.82
C LYS A 330 28.66 -5.99 -13.89
N THR A 331 27.48 -6.57 -14.04
CA THR A 331 26.55 -6.19 -15.09
C THR A 331 25.85 -4.87 -14.73
N VAL A 332 25.85 -3.94 -15.69
CA VAL A 332 25.19 -2.62 -15.57
C VAL A 332 23.95 -2.62 -16.47
N PRO A 333 22.82 -2.06 -16.04
CA PRO A 333 21.63 -1.91 -16.88
C PRO A 333 21.91 -1.08 -18.14
N ARG A 334 21.31 -1.44 -19.28
CA ARG A 334 21.29 -0.58 -20.47
C ARG A 334 20.54 0.73 -20.18
N GLU A 335 20.77 1.76 -21.01
CA GLU A 335 20.14 3.08 -20.82
C GLU A 335 18.61 3.04 -20.92
N ASN A 336 18.07 2.09 -21.69
CA ASN A 336 16.64 1.83 -21.84
C ASN A 336 16.11 0.74 -20.90
N VAL A 337 16.85 0.38 -19.85
CA VAL A 337 16.40 -0.55 -18.80
C VAL A 337 15.98 0.22 -17.56
N SER A 338 14.81 -0.13 -17.02
CA SER A 338 14.28 0.39 -15.74
C SER A 338 14.26 -0.73 -14.70
N ILE A 339 14.77 -0.44 -13.51
CA ILE A 339 14.77 -1.35 -12.37
C ILE A 339 13.74 -0.90 -11.34
N MET A 340 12.69 -1.71 -11.16
CA MET A 340 11.67 -1.48 -10.13
C MET A 340 12.10 -2.16 -8.83
N LEU A 341 12.57 -1.36 -7.89
CA LEU A 341 13.05 -1.79 -6.58
C LEU A 341 11.89 -1.77 -5.57
N CYS A 342 11.65 -2.90 -4.92
CA CYS A 342 10.55 -3.10 -3.97
C CYS A 342 11.04 -3.08 -2.53
N ASP A 343 10.35 -2.36 -1.64
CA ASP A 343 10.70 -2.23 -0.22
C ASP A 343 9.80 -3.06 0.71
N ILE A 344 9.24 -4.16 0.20
CA ILE A 344 8.23 -5.00 0.87
C ILE A 344 8.62 -5.45 2.28
N ASP A 345 9.88 -5.78 2.51
CA ASP A 345 10.36 -6.31 3.80
C ASP A 345 10.60 -5.22 4.86
N CYS A 346 10.49 -3.94 4.47
CA CYS A 346 10.74 -2.83 5.39
C CYS A 346 9.60 -2.63 6.38
N ARG A 347 9.93 -2.18 7.60
CA ARG A 347 8.97 -1.70 8.60
C ARG A 347 8.66 -0.23 8.36
N ARG A 348 7.49 0.21 8.79
CA ARG A 348 6.92 1.49 8.35
C ARG A 348 6.75 2.55 9.45
N GLN A 349 7.08 2.23 10.71
CA GLN A 349 6.92 3.15 11.85
C GLN A 349 7.91 4.32 11.84
N THR A 350 9.04 4.20 11.17
CA THR A 350 10.06 5.25 11.00
C THR A 350 10.52 5.30 9.55
N ALA A 351 11.27 6.35 9.17
CA ALA A 351 11.85 6.45 7.84
C ALA A 351 12.79 5.28 7.53
N LEU A 352 12.95 4.94 6.25
CA LEU A 352 13.78 3.81 5.80
C LEU A 352 15.21 3.87 6.30
N THR A 353 15.78 5.05 6.48
CA THR A 353 17.14 5.27 7.00
C THR A 353 17.25 5.06 8.50
N GLU A 354 16.16 5.15 9.23
CA GLU A 354 16.13 5.05 10.71
C GLU A 354 15.72 3.66 11.19
N ASN A 355 15.21 2.82 10.28
CA ASN A 355 14.69 1.50 10.59
C ASN A 355 15.71 0.42 10.29
N PRO A 356 16.01 -0.51 11.22
CA PRO A 356 16.92 -1.63 10.96
C PRO A 356 16.53 -2.46 9.73
N SER A 357 15.24 -2.71 9.49
CA SER A 357 14.75 -3.43 8.31
C SER A 357 14.99 -2.66 7.00
N GLY A 358 15.07 -1.33 7.05
CA GLY A 358 15.35 -0.47 5.91
C GLY A 358 16.82 -0.52 5.46
N GLN A 359 17.75 -1.00 6.28
CA GLN A 359 19.18 -0.97 5.96
C GLN A 359 19.51 -1.81 4.73
N GLU A 360 18.93 -2.99 4.58
CA GLU A 360 19.16 -3.84 3.40
C GLU A 360 18.54 -3.23 2.14
N PHE A 361 17.39 -2.62 2.25
CA PHE A 361 16.78 -1.86 1.16
C PHE A 361 17.63 -0.64 0.78
N MET A 362 18.09 0.14 1.76
CA MET A 362 18.96 1.31 1.51
C MET A 362 20.25 0.90 0.81
N LYS A 363 20.87 -0.20 1.21
CA LYS A 363 22.04 -0.76 0.53
C LYS A 363 21.74 -1.13 -0.93
N ALA A 364 20.56 -1.72 -1.19
CA ALA A 364 20.13 -2.02 -2.54
C ALA A 364 19.87 -0.72 -3.34
N LEU A 365 19.16 0.25 -2.78
CA LEU A 365 18.87 1.54 -3.40
C LEU A 365 20.17 2.30 -3.75
N GLU A 366 21.11 2.40 -2.83
CA GLU A 366 22.43 3.00 -3.07
C GLU A 366 23.22 2.24 -4.16
N GLY A 367 23.17 0.92 -4.14
CA GLY A 367 23.84 0.09 -5.13
C GLY A 367 23.26 0.27 -6.53
N TRP A 368 21.93 0.19 -6.67
CA TRP A 368 21.25 0.39 -7.93
C TRP A 368 21.37 1.83 -8.44
N SER A 369 21.31 2.86 -7.58
CA SER A 369 21.43 4.27 -7.98
C SER A 369 22.79 4.59 -8.63
N LYS A 370 23.83 3.83 -8.31
CA LYS A 370 25.17 3.99 -8.91
C LYS A 370 25.25 3.46 -10.34
N ILE A 371 24.42 2.49 -10.70
CA ILE A 371 24.54 1.76 -11.98
C ILE A 371 23.29 1.89 -12.87
N CYS A 372 22.14 2.34 -12.36
CA CYS A 372 20.90 2.47 -13.09
C CYS A 372 20.46 3.93 -13.19
N LYS A 373 20.17 4.41 -14.41
CA LYS A 373 19.66 5.76 -14.66
C LYS A 373 18.14 5.88 -14.49
N ASN A 374 17.41 4.77 -14.64
CA ASN A 374 15.96 4.69 -14.63
C ASN A 374 15.46 3.84 -13.46
N LEU A 375 15.71 4.33 -12.23
CA LEU A 375 15.16 3.67 -11.05
C LEU A 375 13.66 3.92 -10.93
N PHE A 376 12.97 2.87 -10.56
CA PHE A 376 11.57 2.84 -10.22
C PHE A 376 11.43 2.27 -8.81
N VAL A 377 10.62 2.85 -7.96
CA VAL A 377 10.34 2.32 -6.61
C VAL A 377 8.91 1.81 -6.53
N TRP A 378 8.77 0.63 -5.95
CA TRP A 378 7.49 0.10 -5.47
C TRP A 378 7.48 0.20 -3.95
N ASP A 379 6.77 1.17 -3.43
CA ASP A 379 6.62 1.46 -2.01
C ASP A 379 5.28 0.94 -1.48
N TYR A 380 5.32 0.33 -0.29
CA TYR A 380 4.16 -0.28 0.36
C TYR A 380 3.75 0.55 1.57
N GLY A 381 2.57 1.14 1.55
CA GLY A 381 2.17 2.16 2.51
C GLY A 381 1.02 1.82 3.44
N ILE A 382 0.53 0.56 3.48
CA ILE A 382 -0.63 0.16 4.28
C ILE A 382 -0.53 -1.32 4.69
N ASN A 383 -1.37 -1.75 5.63
CA ASN A 383 -1.52 -3.16 5.98
C ASN A 383 -2.44 -3.86 4.95
N PHE A 384 -1.94 -4.88 4.25
CA PHE A 384 -2.66 -5.60 3.20
C PHE A 384 -3.55 -6.73 3.71
N ASP A 385 -3.22 -7.31 4.86
CA ASP A 385 -4.08 -8.30 5.51
C ASP A 385 -5.25 -7.66 6.24
N ASN A 386 -5.13 -6.36 6.60
CA ASN A 386 -6.12 -5.63 7.37
C ASN A 386 -6.17 -4.16 6.95
N TYR A 387 -6.85 -3.84 5.84
CA TYR A 387 -6.96 -2.46 5.32
C TYR A 387 -7.56 -1.47 6.32
N LEU A 388 -8.36 -1.96 7.26
CA LEU A 388 -8.94 -1.18 8.33
C LEU A 388 -8.12 -1.26 9.63
N SER A 389 -6.91 -1.81 9.64
CA SER A 389 -6.01 -1.68 10.78
C SER A 389 -5.37 -0.30 10.81
N PRO A 390 -5.32 0.42 11.95
CA PRO A 390 -4.51 1.63 12.06
C PRO A 390 -3.06 1.38 11.66
N PHE A 391 -2.53 2.24 10.79
CA PHE A 391 -1.19 2.10 10.23
C PHE A 391 -0.46 3.46 10.28
N PRO A 392 0.09 3.83 11.46
CA PRO A 392 0.62 5.16 11.75
C PRO A 392 1.99 5.42 11.10
N ASN A 393 1.99 5.66 9.78
CA ASN A 393 3.18 5.96 8.98
C ASN A 393 3.06 7.25 8.15
N LEU A 394 2.09 8.13 8.44
CA LEU A 394 1.88 9.34 7.64
C LEU A 394 3.09 10.28 7.70
N SER A 395 3.74 10.36 8.88
CA SER A 395 4.94 11.18 9.09
C SER A 395 6.15 10.72 8.28
N THR A 396 6.25 9.43 7.94
CA THR A 396 7.42 8.88 7.21
C THR A 396 7.34 9.07 5.69
N ILE A 397 6.15 9.35 5.15
CA ILE A 397 5.90 9.43 3.70
C ILE A 397 6.85 10.42 3.03
N LYS A 398 6.97 11.63 3.59
CA LYS A 398 7.83 12.66 3.00
C LYS A 398 9.31 12.28 3.04
N ASP A 399 9.79 11.76 4.16
CA ASP A 399 11.20 11.43 4.32
C ASP A 399 11.60 10.34 3.33
N ASN A 400 10.75 9.34 3.13
CA ASN A 400 10.96 8.30 2.13
C ASN A 400 10.94 8.86 0.70
N MET A 401 9.99 9.76 0.36
CA MET A 401 9.96 10.42 -0.97
C MET A 401 11.21 11.26 -1.24
N VAL A 402 11.76 11.91 -0.21
CA VAL A 402 13.03 12.67 -0.29
C VAL A 402 14.20 11.71 -0.50
N ILE A 403 14.24 10.58 0.22
CA ILE A 403 15.25 9.54 0.04
C ILE A 403 15.24 9.04 -1.41
N PHE A 404 14.07 8.72 -1.97
CA PHE A 404 13.95 8.24 -3.35
C PHE A 404 14.42 9.30 -4.36
N ARG A 405 13.99 10.54 -4.22
CA ARG A 405 14.45 11.66 -5.06
C ARG A 405 15.97 11.82 -5.02
N ASP A 406 16.57 11.80 -3.84
CA ASP A 406 18.00 12.05 -3.64
C ASP A 406 18.86 10.89 -4.16
N HIS A 407 18.27 9.68 -4.30
CA HIS A 407 18.89 8.53 -4.97
C HIS A 407 18.49 8.42 -6.46
N HIS A 408 18.02 9.52 -7.07
CA HIS A 408 17.73 9.62 -8.50
C HIS A 408 16.63 8.69 -9.03
N VAL A 409 15.71 8.26 -8.17
CA VAL A 409 14.50 7.53 -8.59
C VAL A 409 13.71 8.41 -9.57
N LYS A 410 13.31 7.82 -10.70
CA LYS A 410 12.56 8.50 -11.76
C LYS A 410 11.09 8.17 -11.79
N MET A 411 10.72 7.02 -11.27
CA MET A 411 9.35 6.50 -11.29
C MET A 411 8.97 5.99 -9.91
N HIS A 412 7.71 6.21 -9.53
CA HIS A 412 7.22 5.83 -8.21
C HIS A 412 5.83 5.19 -8.31
N PHE A 413 5.69 4.01 -7.74
CA PHE A 413 4.42 3.37 -7.45
C PHE A 413 4.24 3.22 -5.95
N SER A 414 3.20 3.83 -5.41
CA SER A 414 2.81 3.68 -4.01
C SER A 414 1.62 2.75 -3.90
N GLN A 415 1.85 1.54 -3.37
CA GLN A 415 0.80 0.58 -3.09
C GLN A 415 0.20 0.90 -1.73
N ILE A 416 -0.79 1.75 -1.74
CA ILE A 416 -1.51 2.18 -0.53
C ILE A 416 -2.90 1.54 -0.42
N ALA A 417 -3.28 0.72 -1.38
CA ALA A 417 -4.51 -0.09 -1.44
C ALA A 417 -5.70 0.63 -0.80
N SER A 418 -5.88 1.91 -1.12
CA SER A 418 -6.94 2.71 -0.53
C SER A 418 -8.30 2.16 -0.93
N VAL A 419 -8.96 1.55 0.03
CA VAL A 419 -10.38 1.20 -0.04
C VAL A 419 -11.17 2.20 0.79
N ARG A 420 -12.46 2.36 0.51
CA ARG A 420 -13.31 3.20 1.34
C ARG A 420 -13.35 2.66 2.76
N GLY A 421 -13.16 3.54 3.74
CA GLY A 421 -13.08 3.18 5.14
C GLY A 421 -11.75 2.57 5.59
N GLY A 422 -10.78 2.39 4.69
CA GLY A 422 -9.40 2.03 5.03
C GLY A 422 -8.72 3.12 5.86
N ASP A 423 -7.64 2.74 6.56
CA ASP A 423 -6.95 3.65 7.47
C ASP A 423 -6.47 4.92 6.77
N PHE A 424 -7.10 6.05 7.09
CA PHE A 424 -6.86 7.36 6.47
C PHE A 424 -6.74 7.33 4.94
N ALA A 425 -7.55 6.53 4.25
CA ALA A 425 -7.42 6.29 2.81
C ALA A 425 -7.36 7.59 2.00
N GLU A 426 -8.21 8.58 2.30
CA GLU A 426 -8.26 9.86 1.59
C GLU A 426 -7.07 10.76 1.92
N LEU A 427 -6.71 10.88 3.22
CA LEU A 427 -5.56 11.67 3.64
C LEU A 427 -4.25 11.09 3.12
N ARG A 428 -4.05 9.77 3.25
CA ARG A 428 -2.88 9.06 2.76
C ARG A 428 -2.70 9.28 1.26
N SER A 429 -3.77 9.08 0.48
CA SER A 429 -3.75 9.32 -0.97
C SER A 429 -3.43 10.78 -1.29
N TYR A 430 -4.01 11.74 -0.56
CA TYR A 430 -3.73 13.17 -0.72
C TYR A 430 -2.25 13.50 -0.49
N LEU A 431 -1.67 12.99 0.60
CA LEU A 431 -0.27 13.24 0.93
C LEU A 431 0.68 12.60 -0.08
N VAL A 432 0.49 11.31 -0.36
CA VAL A 432 1.32 10.55 -1.32
C VAL A 432 1.29 11.20 -2.70
N ASN A 433 0.11 11.50 -3.23
CA ASN A 433 -0.04 12.02 -4.58
C ASN A 433 0.61 13.41 -4.75
N ASN A 434 0.43 14.32 -3.76
CA ASN A 434 1.08 15.63 -3.82
C ASN A 434 2.62 15.52 -3.66
N LEU A 435 3.12 14.60 -2.83
CA LEU A 435 4.55 14.39 -2.64
C LEU A 435 5.21 13.66 -3.82
N MET A 436 4.49 12.81 -4.56
CA MET A 436 4.99 12.25 -5.82
C MET A 436 5.18 13.34 -6.89
N TRP A 437 4.34 14.37 -6.89
CA TRP A 437 4.50 15.53 -7.76
C TRP A 437 5.65 16.42 -7.30
N ASP A 438 5.64 16.80 -6.02
CA ASP A 438 6.66 17.66 -5.41
C ASP A 438 7.12 17.10 -4.05
N ALA A 439 8.18 16.30 -4.05
CA ALA A 439 8.79 15.77 -2.82
C ALA A 439 9.39 16.88 -1.93
N GLY A 440 9.51 18.10 -2.43
CA GLY A 440 9.93 19.27 -1.65
C GLY A 440 8.80 19.91 -0.84
N ALA A 441 7.53 19.57 -1.12
CA ALA A 441 6.38 20.15 -0.43
C ALA A 441 6.41 19.87 1.08
N SER A 442 5.85 20.77 1.88
CA SER A 442 5.76 20.60 3.34
C SER A 442 4.65 19.62 3.69
N LEU A 443 5.01 18.50 4.32
CA LEU A 443 4.06 17.51 4.82
C LEU A 443 3.07 18.15 5.81
N ASP A 444 3.56 18.92 6.78
CA ASP A 444 2.72 19.59 7.78
C ASP A 444 1.71 20.55 7.13
N SER A 445 2.13 21.28 6.08
CA SER A 445 1.23 22.18 5.37
C SER A 445 0.15 21.43 4.60
N LEU A 446 0.49 20.30 3.97
CA LEU A 446 -0.44 19.43 3.27
C LEU A 446 -1.43 18.79 4.25
N GLU A 447 -0.93 18.20 5.35
CA GLU A 447 -1.75 17.58 6.40
C GLU A 447 -2.72 18.60 7.01
N HIS A 448 -2.21 19.77 7.44
CA HIS A 448 -3.05 20.83 8.00
C HIS A 448 -4.12 21.33 7.02
N ARG A 449 -3.73 21.54 5.76
CA ARG A 449 -4.66 21.95 4.70
C ARG A 449 -5.76 20.92 4.50
N PHE A 450 -5.43 19.63 4.40
CA PHE A 450 -6.40 18.57 4.27
C PHE A 450 -7.34 18.52 5.49
N LEU A 451 -6.79 18.40 6.69
CA LEU A 451 -7.58 18.27 7.92
C LEU A 451 -8.55 19.42 8.11
N THR A 452 -8.09 20.65 7.88
CA THR A 452 -8.93 21.84 8.03
C THR A 452 -10.07 21.91 7.00
N ARG A 453 -9.79 21.56 5.74
CA ARG A 453 -10.75 21.69 4.65
C ARG A 453 -11.70 20.51 4.55
N TYR A 454 -11.19 19.31 4.73
CA TYR A 454 -11.95 18.07 4.62
C TYR A 454 -12.82 17.83 5.85
N TYR A 455 -12.26 17.95 7.06
CA TYR A 455 -12.98 17.70 8.31
C TYR A 455 -13.52 18.97 8.98
N GLY A 456 -13.13 20.17 8.56
CA GLY A 456 -13.57 21.42 9.16
C GLY A 456 -13.21 21.51 10.65
N LYS A 457 -14.19 21.74 11.54
CA LYS A 457 -13.97 21.84 13.00
C LYS A 457 -13.45 20.54 13.63
N ALA A 458 -13.75 19.38 13.02
CA ALA A 458 -13.25 18.08 13.47
C ALA A 458 -11.76 17.83 13.13
N GLY A 459 -11.17 18.66 12.27
CA GLY A 459 -9.76 18.49 11.85
C GLY A 459 -8.77 18.52 13.01
N TRP A 460 -9.01 19.35 14.03
CA TRP A 460 -8.10 19.44 15.19
C TRP A 460 -8.10 18.21 16.11
N PRO A 461 -9.25 17.66 16.54
CA PRO A 461 -9.28 16.38 17.25
C PRO A 461 -8.65 15.24 16.46
N ILE A 462 -8.89 15.17 15.13
CA ILE A 462 -8.29 14.14 14.25
C ILE A 462 -6.76 14.32 14.18
N TYR A 463 -6.26 15.54 14.07
CA TYR A 463 -4.83 15.82 14.14
C TYR A 463 -4.20 15.31 15.45
N LYS A 464 -4.86 15.59 16.59
CA LYS A 464 -4.42 15.08 17.89
C LYS A 464 -4.38 13.54 17.92
N TYR A 465 -5.36 12.89 17.32
CA TYR A 465 -5.40 11.43 17.19
C TYR A 465 -4.20 10.91 16.37
N ILE A 466 -3.94 11.48 15.19
CA ILE A 466 -2.80 11.11 14.35
C ILE A 466 -1.49 11.22 15.15
N LYS A 467 -1.24 12.38 15.74
CA LYS A 467 0.03 12.61 16.48
C LYS A 467 0.16 11.76 17.73
N LEU A 468 -0.94 11.41 18.41
CA LEU A 468 -0.92 10.49 19.53
C LEU A 468 -0.61 9.06 19.09
N MET A 469 -1.18 8.61 17.96
CA MET A 469 -0.95 7.27 17.41
C MET A 469 0.49 7.12 16.88
N GLU A 470 0.97 8.09 16.10
CA GLU A 470 2.36 8.12 15.60
C GLU A 470 3.36 8.18 16.76
N GLY A 471 3.11 9.03 17.75
CA GLY A 471 3.95 9.11 18.96
C GLY A 471 3.96 7.81 19.78
N ALA A 472 2.85 7.08 19.83
CA ALA A 472 2.77 5.76 20.46
C ALA A 472 3.54 4.71 19.66
N ALA A 473 3.51 4.74 18.31
CA ALA A 473 4.25 3.82 17.47
C ALA A 473 5.76 3.95 17.69
N VAL A 474 6.27 5.16 17.68
CA VAL A 474 7.70 5.41 17.95
C VAL A 474 8.06 5.11 19.44
N GLY A 475 7.18 5.50 20.38
CA GLY A 475 7.45 5.35 21.81
C GLY A 475 7.35 3.94 22.35
N THR A 476 6.71 3.02 21.62
CA THR A 476 6.57 1.60 22.02
C THR A 476 7.44 0.66 21.19
N ASP A 477 8.24 1.21 20.28
CA ASP A 477 9.08 0.44 19.35
C ASP A 477 8.28 -0.66 18.63
N VAL A 478 7.09 -0.30 18.14
CA VAL A 478 6.23 -1.22 17.39
C VAL A 478 6.87 -1.57 16.06
N ASP A 479 6.84 -2.83 15.69
CA ASP A 479 7.33 -3.32 14.41
C ASP A 479 6.17 -3.31 13.39
N LEU A 480 5.94 -2.17 12.73
CA LEU A 480 4.79 -1.95 11.85
C LEU A 480 5.00 -2.60 10.49
N PHE A 481 4.44 -3.78 10.29
CA PHE A 481 4.57 -4.57 9.07
C PHE A 481 3.27 -4.60 8.26
N ILE A 482 3.40 -4.78 6.95
CA ILE A 482 2.29 -4.71 5.99
C ILE A 482 1.36 -5.94 6.02
N TYR A 483 1.70 -6.98 6.74
CA TYR A 483 0.93 -8.24 6.91
C TYR A 483 0.64 -8.56 8.37
N ASP A 484 0.56 -7.56 9.22
CA ASP A 484 0.23 -7.73 10.64
C ASP A 484 -1.28 -7.67 10.90
N SER A 485 -1.65 -8.06 12.12
CA SER A 485 -3.02 -7.99 12.64
C SER A 485 -3.14 -6.87 13.69
N PRO A 486 -4.33 -6.27 13.88
CA PRO A 486 -4.58 -5.39 15.02
C PRO A 486 -4.24 -6.04 16.37
N VAL A 487 -4.34 -7.38 16.46
CA VAL A 487 -3.98 -8.13 17.67
C VAL A 487 -2.49 -8.04 17.98
N SER A 488 -1.62 -7.97 16.96
CA SER A 488 -0.18 -7.76 17.14
C SER A 488 0.15 -6.45 17.86
N TYR A 489 -0.78 -5.50 17.84
CA TYR A 489 -0.61 -4.15 18.38
C TYR A 489 -1.38 -3.89 19.69
N LYS A 490 -2.09 -4.90 20.23
CA LYS A 490 -2.98 -4.75 21.38
C LYS A 490 -2.29 -4.31 22.68
N ASP A 491 -1.01 -4.63 22.84
CA ASP A 491 -0.23 -4.31 24.02
C ASP A 491 0.64 -3.05 23.85
N ASN A 492 0.65 -2.46 22.66
CA ASN A 492 1.42 -1.25 22.35
C ASN A 492 0.52 -0.11 21.83
N ILE A 493 0.44 0.13 20.53
CA ILE A 493 -0.33 1.26 19.97
C ILE A 493 -1.86 1.12 20.12
N LEU A 494 -2.38 -0.11 20.29
CA LEU A 494 -3.81 -0.38 20.49
C LEU A 494 -4.16 -0.82 21.91
N ARG A 495 -3.24 -0.61 22.89
CA ARG A 495 -3.53 -0.95 24.29
C ARG A 495 -4.75 -0.20 24.80
N THR A 496 -5.49 -0.82 25.72
CA THR A 496 -6.78 -0.35 26.23
C THR A 496 -6.82 1.14 26.60
N GLU A 497 -5.78 1.65 27.26
CA GLU A 497 -5.73 3.07 27.63
C GLU A 497 -5.67 3.99 26.40
N LEU A 498 -4.85 3.65 25.40
CA LEU A 498 -4.76 4.43 24.17
C LEU A 498 -6.05 4.33 23.35
N MET A 499 -6.66 3.15 23.24
CA MET A 499 -7.94 2.96 22.56
C MET A 499 -9.05 3.83 23.16
N ARG A 500 -9.07 3.96 24.49
CA ARG A 500 -10.01 4.87 25.19
C ARG A 500 -9.75 6.34 24.81
N ARG A 501 -8.48 6.77 24.77
CA ARG A 501 -8.09 8.14 24.37
C ARG A 501 -8.40 8.41 22.90
N TYR A 502 -8.14 7.47 22.00
CA TYR A 502 -8.48 7.60 20.59
C TYR A 502 -9.97 7.77 20.37
N ASN A 503 -10.79 6.93 21.03
CA ASN A 503 -12.23 7.06 20.96
C ASN A 503 -12.74 8.39 21.50
N ALA A 504 -12.17 8.90 22.61
CA ALA A 504 -12.54 10.22 23.13
C ALA A 504 -12.23 11.36 22.14
N LEU A 505 -11.13 11.27 21.38
CA LEU A 505 -10.81 12.24 20.33
C LEU A 505 -11.79 12.15 19.14
N PHE A 506 -12.25 10.96 18.79
CA PHE A 506 -13.29 10.80 17.77
C PHE A 506 -14.66 11.27 18.27
N ASP A 507 -14.99 11.08 19.54
CA ASP A 507 -16.21 11.64 20.15
C ASP A 507 -16.18 13.19 20.11
N GLU A 508 -15.03 13.81 20.42
CA GLU A 508 -14.80 15.26 20.27
C GLU A 508 -14.97 15.69 18.80
N ALA A 509 -14.42 14.90 17.84
CA ALA A 509 -14.51 15.20 16.43
C ALA A 509 -15.95 15.11 15.90
N GLU A 510 -16.69 14.06 16.23
CA GLU A 510 -18.10 13.90 15.84
C GLU A 510 -18.97 15.01 16.42
N ALA A 511 -18.78 15.37 17.71
CA ALA A 511 -19.49 16.47 18.36
C ALA A 511 -19.21 17.83 17.69
N ALA A 512 -17.97 18.08 17.26
CA ALA A 512 -17.57 19.35 16.64
C ALA A 512 -18.25 19.60 15.28
N VAL A 513 -18.78 18.56 14.62
CA VAL A 513 -19.41 18.61 13.31
C VAL A 513 -20.82 17.97 13.29
N ALA A 514 -21.45 17.85 14.45
CA ALA A 514 -22.76 17.22 14.58
C ALA A 514 -23.86 17.88 13.72
N ASP A 515 -23.71 19.15 13.42
CA ASP A 515 -24.58 19.96 12.57
C ASP A 515 -24.21 19.92 11.07
N ASP A 516 -23.15 19.22 10.69
CA ASP A 516 -22.66 19.08 9.32
C ASP A 516 -22.64 17.60 8.91
N PRO A 517 -23.72 17.10 8.26
CA PRO A 517 -23.84 15.67 7.96
C PRO A 517 -22.72 15.13 7.05
N VAL A 518 -22.21 15.96 6.14
CA VAL A 518 -21.11 15.54 5.25
C VAL A 518 -19.83 15.30 6.04
N ARG A 519 -19.45 16.27 6.88
CA ARG A 519 -18.24 16.12 7.70
C ARG A 519 -18.39 15.07 8.79
N LEU A 520 -19.58 14.93 9.36
CA LEU A 520 -19.88 13.88 10.33
C LEU A 520 -19.71 12.48 9.70
N ALA A 521 -20.20 12.28 8.47
CA ALA A 521 -20.00 11.02 7.73
C ALA A 521 -18.52 10.74 7.50
N ARG A 522 -17.71 11.75 7.12
CA ARG A 522 -16.27 11.62 6.93
C ARG A 522 -15.56 11.21 8.23
N VAL A 523 -15.88 11.84 9.36
CA VAL A 523 -15.32 11.50 10.67
C VAL A 523 -15.65 10.06 11.05
N ARG A 524 -16.92 9.66 10.90
CA ARG A 524 -17.40 8.30 11.19
C ARG A 524 -16.73 7.25 10.32
N ARG A 525 -16.50 7.53 9.05
CA ARG A 525 -15.76 6.66 8.14
C ARG A 525 -14.30 6.50 8.59
N THR A 526 -13.65 7.58 8.98
CA THR A 526 -12.28 7.57 9.50
C THR A 526 -12.14 6.82 10.83
N ARG A 527 -13.23 6.65 11.59
CA ARG A 527 -13.26 5.88 12.86
C ARG A 527 -13.38 4.36 12.65
N LEU A 528 -13.75 3.88 11.47
CA LEU A 528 -13.91 2.45 11.19
C LEU A 528 -12.70 1.60 11.58
N PRO A 529 -11.44 2.03 11.35
CA PRO A 529 -10.27 1.29 11.77
C PRO A 529 -10.22 0.99 13.28
N LEU A 530 -10.65 1.91 14.13
CA LEU A 530 -10.70 1.66 15.57
C LEU A 530 -11.81 0.67 15.95
N GLN A 531 -12.95 0.70 15.27
CA GLN A 531 -14.05 -0.23 15.51
C GLN A 531 -13.65 -1.65 15.08
N TYR A 532 -13.04 -1.78 13.89
CA TYR A 532 -12.49 -3.05 13.42
C TYR A 532 -11.43 -3.62 14.37
N SER A 533 -10.47 -2.79 14.78
CA SER A 533 -9.42 -3.20 15.72
C SER A 533 -9.98 -3.62 17.09
N ALA A 534 -11.02 -2.94 17.57
CA ALA A 534 -11.68 -3.31 18.81
C ALA A 534 -12.32 -4.71 18.71
N LEU A 535 -12.93 -5.05 17.57
CA LEU A 535 -13.46 -6.39 17.32
C LEU A 535 -12.37 -7.45 17.25
N GLU A 536 -11.29 -7.17 16.51
CA GLU A 536 -10.17 -8.10 16.37
C GLU A 536 -9.48 -8.39 17.72
N ILE A 537 -9.30 -7.37 18.56
CA ILE A 537 -8.74 -7.55 19.89
C ILE A 537 -9.71 -8.31 20.79
N ALA A 538 -11.00 -7.93 20.78
CA ALA A 538 -12.00 -8.53 21.66
C ALA A 538 -12.17 -10.03 21.46
N ARG A 539 -12.02 -10.55 20.23
CA ARG A 539 -12.11 -11.99 19.97
C ARG A 539 -10.98 -12.80 20.62
N THR A 540 -9.88 -12.13 21.00
CA THR A 540 -8.72 -12.76 21.67
C THR A 540 -8.78 -12.68 23.19
N GLU A 541 -9.82 -12.07 23.77
CA GLU A 541 -9.97 -11.95 25.22
C GLU A 541 -10.79 -13.14 25.77
N PRO A 542 -10.24 -13.89 26.74
CA PRO A 542 -10.95 -15.07 27.29
C PRO A 542 -12.25 -14.72 27.99
N ASP A 543 -12.30 -13.57 28.68
CA ASP A 543 -13.46 -13.09 29.46
C ASP A 543 -14.31 -12.06 28.70
N ARG A 544 -14.39 -12.23 27.35
CA ARG A 544 -15.15 -11.32 26.48
C ARG A 544 -16.65 -11.30 26.80
N ASP A 545 -17.26 -10.10 26.66
CA ASP A 545 -18.72 -9.92 26.76
C ASP A 545 -19.34 -10.04 25.36
N PRO A 546 -20.00 -11.18 25.05
CA PRO A 546 -20.59 -11.41 23.72
C PRO A 546 -21.66 -10.36 23.33
N GLU A 547 -22.43 -9.83 24.30
CA GLU A 547 -23.46 -8.83 24.00
C GLU A 547 -22.84 -7.47 23.63
N ALA A 548 -21.81 -7.04 24.37
CA ALA A 548 -21.12 -5.81 24.07
C ALA A 548 -20.38 -5.86 22.73
N ILE A 549 -19.76 -7.01 22.44
CA ILE A 549 -19.11 -7.26 21.14
C ILE A 549 -20.17 -7.30 20.03
N GLY A 550 -21.30 -7.97 20.24
CA GLY A 550 -22.40 -8.00 19.26
C GLY A 550 -22.89 -6.61 18.88
N ARG A 551 -23.07 -5.71 19.85
CA ARG A 551 -23.42 -4.29 19.59
C ARG A 551 -22.36 -3.56 18.77
N THR A 552 -21.08 -3.79 19.08
CA THR A 552 -19.97 -3.20 18.32
C THR A 552 -19.91 -3.73 16.89
N LEU A 553 -20.16 -5.02 16.72
CA LEU A 553 -20.18 -5.69 15.42
C LEU A 553 -21.34 -5.19 14.55
N ASP A 554 -22.54 -4.99 15.13
CA ASP A 554 -23.68 -4.43 14.43
C ASP A 554 -23.39 -3.01 13.96
N LEU A 555 -22.84 -2.16 14.85
CA LEU A 555 -22.46 -0.80 14.50
C LEU A 555 -21.39 -0.75 13.41
N PHE A 556 -20.38 -1.65 13.47
CA PHE A 556 -19.35 -1.76 12.45
C PHE A 556 -19.96 -2.16 11.10
N GLN A 557 -20.83 -3.17 11.09
CA GLN A 557 -21.49 -3.63 9.87
C GLN A 557 -22.34 -2.53 9.24
N ASP A 558 -23.17 -1.85 10.03
CA ASP A 558 -24.04 -0.77 9.55
C ASP A 558 -23.19 0.36 8.92
N ARG A 559 -22.10 0.74 9.58
CA ARG A 559 -21.19 1.77 9.08
C ARG A 559 -20.41 1.34 7.85
N ALA A 560 -19.93 0.10 7.81
CA ALA A 560 -19.22 -0.42 6.65
C ALA A 560 -20.13 -0.44 5.41
N LEU A 561 -21.41 -0.75 5.59
CA LEU A 561 -22.42 -0.68 4.51
C LEU A 561 -22.78 0.76 4.14
N GLU A 562 -22.98 1.65 5.13
CA GLU A 562 -23.24 3.09 4.90
C GLU A 562 -22.15 3.75 4.05
N PHE A 563 -20.90 3.35 4.23
CA PHE A 563 -19.74 3.95 3.55
C PHE A 563 -19.20 3.11 2.39
N ASP A 564 -19.95 2.14 1.90
CA ASP A 564 -19.59 1.29 0.77
C ASP A 564 -18.16 0.68 0.90
N VAL A 565 -17.84 0.14 2.08
CA VAL A 565 -16.58 -0.58 2.28
C VAL A 565 -16.62 -1.89 1.50
N GLU A 566 -15.83 -1.98 0.44
CA GLU A 566 -15.86 -3.11 -0.48
C GLU A 566 -15.17 -4.35 0.10
N MET A 567 -14.01 -4.17 0.75
CA MET A 567 -13.16 -5.27 1.23
C MET A 567 -12.33 -4.86 2.43
N LEU A 568 -11.94 -5.84 3.24
CA LEU A 568 -11.15 -5.67 4.45
C LEU A 568 -9.66 -5.97 4.25
N ASN A 569 -9.29 -6.67 3.17
CA ASN A 569 -7.92 -7.08 2.85
C ASN A 569 -7.75 -7.36 1.35
N GLU A 570 -6.51 -7.64 0.94
CA GLU A 570 -6.15 -7.96 -0.45
C GLU A 570 -6.74 -9.30 -0.97
N ARG A 571 -7.29 -10.13 -0.08
CA ARG A 571 -7.99 -11.39 -0.43
C ARG A 571 -9.48 -11.18 -0.68
N HIS A 572 -9.93 -9.92 -0.76
CA HIS A 572 -11.31 -9.52 -1.06
C HIS A 572 -12.35 -9.99 -0.02
N ASN A 573 -11.97 -10.15 1.25
CA ASN A 573 -12.94 -10.44 2.31
C ASN A 573 -13.90 -9.26 2.49
N SER A 574 -15.20 -9.52 2.33
CA SER A 574 -16.21 -8.47 2.49
C SER A 574 -16.55 -8.20 3.97
N PRO A 575 -16.96 -6.96 4.34
CA PRO A 575 -17.44 -6.69 5.70
C PRO A 575 -18.63 -7.56 6.12
N ILE A 576 -19.52 -7.92 5.19
CA ILE A 576 -20.69 -8.78 5.47
C ILE A 576 -20.24 -10.20 5.83
N ASP A 577 -19.34 -10.78 5.06
CA ASP A 577 -18.82 -12.13 5.31
C ASP A 577 -18.00 -12.17 6.59
N TYR A 578 -17.22 -11.13 6.86
CA TYR A 578 -16.53 -10.96 8.13
C TYR A 578 -17.50 -10.96 9.32
N CYS A 579 -18.53 -10.13 9.28
CA CYS A 579 -19.50 -10.05 10.37
C CYS A 579 -20.29 -11.36 10.56
N ARG A 580 -20.63 -12.05 9.46
CA ARG A 580 -21.27 -13.38 9.51
C ARG A 580 -20.36 -14.39 10.17
N MET A 581 -19.12 -14.48 9.73
CA MET A 581 -18.09 -15.35 10.29
C MET A 581 -17.85 -15.01 11.77
N TYR A 582 -17.73 -13.73 12.11
CA TYR A 582 -17.52 -13.28 13.49
C TYR A 582 -18.64 -13.75 14.43
N ARG A 583 -19.91 -13.60 14.03
CA ARG A 583 -21.06 -14.08 14.82
C ARG A 583 -21.05 -15.59 15.02
N SER A 584 -20.77 -16.34 13.96
CA SER A 584 -20.80 -17.82 14.03
C SER A 584 -19.63 -18.40 14.81
N ARG A 585 -18.43 -17.76 14.77
CA ARG A 585 -17.21 -18.33 15.30
C ARG A 585 -16.79 -17.74 16.65
N TYR A 586 -16.91 -16.42 16.84
CA TYR A 586 -16.32 -15.77 18.01
C TYR A 586 -17.33 -15.35 19.09
N LEU A 587 -18.64 -15.31 18.79
CA LEU A 587 -19.65 -14.98 19.78
C LEU A 587 -20.22 -16.20 20.52
N GLY A 588 -19.78 -17.43 20.17
CA GLY A 588 -20.15 -18.64 20.91
C GLY A 588 -19.56 -18.65 22.33
N ASP A 589 -20.23 -19.36 23.24
CA ASP A 589 -19.72 -19.55 24.61
C ASP A 589 -18.63 -20.62 24.61
N SER A 590 -17.38 -20.25 24.93
CA SER A 590 -16.26 -21.19 25.06
C SER A 590 -16.36 -22.08 26.30
N LYS A 591 -17.23 -21.75 27.26
CA LYS A 591 -17.40 -22.50 28.53
C LYS A 591 -18.09 -23.84 28.35
N ASP A 592 -18.78 -24.06 27.23
CA ASP A 592 -19.37 -25.34 26.89
C ASP A 592 -18.34 -26.41 26.41
N ASN A 593 -17.07 -26.02 26.27
CA ASN A 593 -15.97 -26.91 25.90
C ASN A 593 -15.36 -27.56 27.13
N LEU A 594 -15.49 -28.89 27.29
CA LEU A 594 -14.90 -29.65 28.40
C LEU A 594 -13.36 -29.55 28.42
N ALA A 595 -12.73 -29.27 27.30
CA ALA A 595 -11.29 -29.02 27.20
C ALA A 595 -10.89 -27.58 27.53
N PHE A 596 -11.84 -26.66 27.77
CA PHE A 596 -11.51 -25.26 28.04
C PHE A 596 -10.55 -25.11 29.21
N GLY A 597 -9.42 -24.42 28.96
CA GLY A 597 -8.36 -24.18 29.95
C GLY A 597 -7.58 -25.43 30.39
N LYS A 598 -7.71 -26.55 29.69
CA LYS A 598 -7.01 -27.81 30.04
C LYS A 598 -5.61 -27.84 29.40
N PRO A 599 -4.62 -28.44 30.10
CA PRO A 599 -3.26 -28.48 29.61
C PRO A 599 -3.11 -29.42 28.40
N VAL A 600 -2.29 -28.97 27.46
CA VAL A 600 -1.91 -29.65 26.21
C VAL A 600 -0.47 -30.11 26.30
N THR A 601 -0.22 -31.43 26.11
CA THR A 601 1.11 -31.99 26.00
C THR A 601 1.42 -32.33 24.56
N TYR A 602 2.33 -31.60 23.92
CA TYR A 602 2.73 -31.89 22.55
C TYR A 602 3.67 -33.09 22.46
N LEU A 603 3.27 -34.11 21.70
CA LEU A 603 4.12 -35.24 21.34
C LEU A 603 4.98 -34.94 20.12
N VAL A 604 4.47 -34.11 19.21
CA VAL A 604 5.19 -33.51 18.10
C VAL A 604 5.11 -31.97 18.25
N GLN A 605 6.23 -31.32 18.48
CA GLN A 605 6.27 -29.91 18.74
C GLN A 605 5.88 -29.08 17.52
N PRO A 606 5.01 -28.07 17.65
CA PRO A 606 4.74 -27.11 16.60
C PRO A 606 5.97 -26.22 16.34
N ARG A 607 5.97 -25.49 15.22
CA ARG A 607 7.05 -24.55 14.90
C ARG A 607 6.94 -23.31 15.81
N PRO A 608 8.05 -22.85 16.43
CA PRO A 608 8.03 -21.70 17.35
C PRO A 608 7.48 -20.41 16.75
N LYS A 609 7.69 -20.20 15.45
CA LYS A 609 7.28 -18.98 14.72
C LYS A 609 5.76 -18.73 14.83
N TYR A 610 4.93 -19.77 14.90
CA TYR A 610 3.46 -19.66 14.92
C TYR A 610 2.88 -20.44 16.11
N GLN A 611 3.59 -20.49 17.20
CA GLN A 611 3.11 -21.15 18.40
C GLN A 611 2.42 -20.13 19.30
N LYS A 612 1.14 -20.36 19.61
CA LYS A 612 0.50 -19.69 20.74
C LYS A 612 1.29 -19.97 22.02
N LEU A 613 1.43 -18.98 22.87
CA LEU A 613 2.13 -19.11 24.15
C LEU A 613 1.23 -19.79 25.18
N GLY A 614 1.79 -20.78 25.90
CA GLY A 614 1.16 -21.43 27.04
C GLY A 614 0.74 -22.87 26.84
N GLU A 615 0.53 -23.58 27.95
CA GLU A 615 0.14 -24.98 27.99
C GLU A 615 -1.32 -25.24 27.55
N THR A 616 -2.10 -24.15 27.38
CA THR A 616 -3.51 -24.21 26.99
C THR A 616 -3.77 -23.74 25.57
N ALA A 617 -2.74 -23.60 24.75
CA ALA A 617 -2.82 -22.93 23.45
C ALA A 617 -3.84 -23.51 22.44
N LEU A 618 -4.29 -24.77 22.65
CA LEU A 618 -5.34 -25.38 21.83
C LEU A 618 -6.66 -25.55 22.59
N THR A 619 -6.79 -24.94 23.78
CA THR A 619 -7.93 -25.07 24.68
C THR A 619 -8.28 -23.79 25.42
N ASP A 620 -7.75 -22.63 24.98
CA ASP A 620 -7.90 -21.35 25.64
C ASP A 620 -9.17 -20.58 25.23
N GLY A 621 -9.96 -21.13 24.31
CA GLY A 621 -11.18 -20.52 23.79
C GLY A 621 -10.90 -19.34 22.85
N ILE A 622 -9.66 -19.18 22.37
CA ILE A 622 -9.24 -18.12 21.46
C ILE A 622 -9.09 -18.72 20.06
N TYR A 623 -9.99 -18.33 19.18
CA TYR A 623 -9.99 -18.79 17.79
C TYR A 623 -9.08 -17.91 16.92
N GLY A 624 -8.37 -18.54 15.99
CA GLY A 624 -7.56 -17.86 15.00
C GLY A 624 -8.40 -17.01 14.01
N GLY A 625 -7.80 -15.95 13.50
CA GLY A 625 -8.38 -15.09 12.48
C GLY A 625 -8.22 -15.65 11.07
N THR A 626 -8.61 -14.82 10.08
CA THR A 626 -8.45 -15.13 8.65
C THR A 626 -7.00 -15.04 8.17
N THR A 627 -6.10 -14.55 9.01
CA THR A 627 -4.65 -14.56 8.80
C THR A 627 -3.99 -15.57 9.71
N TYR A 628 -2.89 -16.15 9.26
CA TYR A 628 -2.15 -17.18 10.01
C TYR A 628 -1.16 -16.60 11.04
N VAL A 629 -1.08 -15.28 11.16
CA VAL A 629 -0.05 -14.61 11.98
C VAL A 629 -0.32 -14.65 13.48
N GLU A 630 -1.55 -14.95 13.88
CA GLU A 630 -1.92 -14.90 15.29
C GLU A 630 -2.98 -15.95 15.66
N SER A 631 -2.94 -16.38 16.93
CA SER A 631 -3.88 -17.34 17.52
C SER A 631 -3.95 -18.71 16.84
N TRP A 632 -2.91 -19.07 16.10
CA TRP A 632 -2.75 -20.36 15.44
C TRP A 632 -1.54 -21.12 15.96
N VAL A 633 -1.66 -22.44 16.02
CA VAL A 633 -0.56 -23.38 16.28
C VAL A 633 -0.23 -24.08 14.98
N GLY A 634 1.02 -23.98 14.49
CA GLY A 634 1.42 -24.41 13.16
C GLY A 634 2.50 -25.51 13.14
N TRP A 635 2.36 -26.48 12.24
CA TRP A 635 3.35 -27.50 11.94
C TRP A 635 3.77 -27.41 10.46
N GLU A 636 5.06 -27.47 10.22
CA GLU A 636 5.64 -27.37 8.89
C GLU A 636 6.34 -28.65 8.47
N GLY A 637 5.95 -29.21 7.34
CA GLY A 637 6.61 -30.35 6.71
C GLY A 637 6.60 -31.65 7.54
N THR A 638 5.71 -31.76 8.52
CA THR A 638 5.68 -32.86 9.49
C THR A 638 4.26 -33.30 9.84
N ASP A 639 4.12 -34.34 10.66
CA ASP A 639 2.87 -34.70 11.32
C ASP A 639 2.72 -33.91 12.62
N GLY A 640 1.52 -33.90 13.21
CA GLY A 640 1.22 -33.31 14.51
C GLY A 640 0.70 -34.37 15.47
N ALA A 641 1.01 -34.23 16.77
CA ALA A 641 0.39 -35.09 17.79
C ALA A 641 0.45 -34.40 19.16
N PHE A 642 -0.63 -34.52 19.94
CA PHE A 642 -0.71 -33.95 21.28
C PHE A 642 -1.76 -34.69 22.13
N ILE A 643 -1.70 -34.46 23.45
CA ILE A 643 -2.63 -35.00 24.45
C ILE A 643 -3.20 -33.82 25.25
N ILE A 644 -4.52 -33.88 25.51
CA ILE A 644 -5.23 -32.98 26.42
C ILE A 644 -5.63 -33.80 27.66
N ASP A 645 -5.29 -33.31 28.87
CA ASP A 645 -5.77 -33.91 30.16
C ASP A 645 -6.99 -33.10 30.63
N LEU A 646 -8.17 -33.68 30.59
CA LEU A 646 -9.42 -33.09 31.08
C LEU A 646 -9.43 -32.91 32.62
N GLY A 647 -8.45 -33.48 33.32
CA GLY A 647 -8.30 -33.42 34.78
C GLY A 647 -9.11 -34.46 35.56
N ALA A 648 -10.20 -34.96 35.01
CA ALA A 648 -11.04 -35.98 35.58
C ALA A 648 -11.69 -36.81 34.47
N THR A 649 -12.10 -38.03 34.80
CA THR A 649 -12.93 -38.84 33.91
C THR A 649 -14.28 -38.15 33.69
N THR A 650 -14.62 -37.91 32.44
CA THR A 650 -15.79 -37.15 32.01
C THR A 650 -16.45 -37.83 30.82
N ALA A 651 -17.77 -37.77 30.72
CA ALA A 651 -18.48 -38.26 29.54
C ALA A 651 -18.16 -37.35 28.36
N VAL A 652 -17.74 -37.94 27.24
CA VAL A 652 -17.36 -37.25 26.00
C VAL A 652 -18.27 -37.66 24.86
N HIS A 653 -19.01 -36.72 24.29
CA HIS A 653 -19.98 -36.96 23.21
C HIS A 653 -19.44 -36.57 21.84
N SER A 654 -18.54 -35.59 21.75
CA SER A 654 -17.84 -35.27 20.50
C SER A 654 -16.47 -34.65 20.77
N ILE A 655 -15.58 -34.79 19.79
CA ILE A 655 -14.25 -34.16 19.76
C ILE A 655 -14.10 -33.52 18.39
N SER A 656 -13.80 -32.21 18.35
CA SER A 656 -13.56 -31.46 17.12
C SER A 656 -12.26 -30.70 17.20
N ALA A 657 -11.52 -30.66 16.10
CA ALA A 657 -10.33 -29.82 15.90
C ALA A 657 -10.54 -28.94 14.68
N ASP A 658 -10.21 -27.65 14.78
CA ASP A 658 -10.54 -26.66 13.76
C ASP A 658 -9.29 -26.21 13.00
N PHE A 659 -9.25 -26.45 11.69
CA PHE A 659 -8.09 -26.24 10.82
C PHE A 659 -8.28 -25.03 9.89
N LEU A 660 -7.19 -24.28 9.68
CA LEU A 660 -7.12 -23.24 8.65
C LEU A 660 -6.75 -23.87 7.30
N HIS A 661 -7.48 -23.48 6.25
CA HIS A 661 -7.10 -23.67 4.85
C HIS A 661 -6.81 -22.33 4.22
N GLN A 662 -5.58 -22.11 3.76
CA GLN A 662 -5.16 -20.89 3.05
C GLN A 662 -4.10 -21.23 2.02
N LEU A 663 -4.55 -21.61 0.82
CA LEU A 663 -3.69 -22.12 -0.24
C LEU A 663 -2.54 -21.17 -0.57
N GLY A 664 -2.83 -19.86 -0.70
CA GLY A 664 -1.86 -18.82 -1.03
C GLY A 664 -0.70 -18.66 -0.03
N ALA A 665 -0.90 -19.10 1.22
CA ALA A 665 0.12 -19.11 2.28
C ALA A 665 0.75 -20.51 2.52
N TRP A 666 0.54 -21.46 1.61
CA TRP A 666 1.03 -22.85 1.70
C TRP A 666 0.45 -23.62 2.90
N ILE A 667 -0.73 -23.21 3.37
CA ILE A 667 -1.45 -23.83 4.47
C ILE A 667 -2.50 -24.78 3.90
N LEU A 668 -2.22 -26.07 4.01
CA LEU A 668 -3.04 -27.13 3.47
C LEU A 668 -3.76 -27.88 4.59
N LEU A 669 -4.95 -28.42 4.32
CA LEU A 669 -5.60 -29.30 5.25
C LEU A 669 -4.78 -30.59 5.46
N PRO A 670 -4.72 -31.15 6.68
CA PRO A 670 -4.07 -32.43 6.90
C PRO A 670 -4.77 -33.53 6.12
N LYS A 671 -4.06 -34.64 5.88
CA LYS A 671 -4.62 -35.81 5.19
C LYS A 671 -5.60 -36.59 6.05
N GLN A 672 -5.31 -36.70 7.36
CA GLN A 672 -6.12 -37.45 8.31
C GLN A 672 -5.97 -36.87 9.71
N VAL A 673 -7.07 -36.89 10.46
CA VAL A 673 -7.08 -36.61 11.91
C VAL A 673 -7.61 -37.85 12.63
N LYS A 674 -6.87 -38.34 13.61
CA LYS A 674 -7.24 -39.48 14.43
C LYS A 674 -7.43 -39.03 15.87
N TYR A 675 -8.59 -39.35 16.43
CA TYR A 675 -8.93 -39.12 17.82
C TYR A 675 -8.86 -40.44 18.60
N SER A 676 -8.25 -40.39 19.79
CA SER A 676 -8.17 -41.50 20.70
C SER A 676 -8.38 -41.01 22.14
N VAL A 677 -8.95 -41.87 22.99
CA VAL A 677 -9.25 -41.51 24.38
C VAL A 677 -8.63 -42.51 25.34
N SER A 678 -8.37 -42.07 26.57
CA SER A 678 -7.81 -42.88 27.62
C SER A 678 -8.36 -42.49 29.00
N LEU A 679 -8.44 -43.44 29.93
CA LEU A 679 -8.74 -43.18 31.34
C LEU A 679 -7.47 -42.98 32.18
N ASP A 680 -6.38 -43.67 31.81
CA ASP A 680 -5.13 -43.76 32.58
C ASP A 680 -3.96 -42.97 31.97
N GLY A 681 -4.10 -42.47 30.70
CA GLY A 681 -3.04 -41.77 29.96
C GLY A 681 -2.00 -42.70 29.32
N GLU A 682 -2.12 -44.04 29.52
CA GLU A 682 -1.20 -45.02 28.99
C GLU A 682 -1.83 -45.83 27.84
N ARG A 683 -3.06 -46.28 28.01
CA ARG A 683 -3.79 -47.09 27.04
C ARG A 683 -4.83 -46.29 26.31
N TYR A 684 -4.59 -46.05 25.03
CA TYR A 684 -5.47 -45.24 24.18
C TYR A 684 -6.35 -46.12 23.29
N ARG A 685 -7.65 -45.86 23.31
CA ARG A 685 -8.65 -46.48 22.43
C ARG A 685 -8.97 -45.46 21.31
N SER A 686 -8.85 -45.89 20.08
CA SER A 686 -9.24 -45.04 18.92
C SER A 686 -10.75 -44.86 18.89
N ILE A 687 -11.18 -43.61 18.70
CA ILE A 687 -12.58 -43.20 18.48
C ILE A 687 -12.87 -43.14 17.00
N ALA A 688 -12.06 -42.37 16.26
CA ALA A 688 -12.21 -42.19 14.83
C ALA A 688 -10.85 -41.88 14.17
N ALA A 689 -10.73 -42.22 12.89
CA ALA A 689 -9.70 -41.74 11.99
C ALA A 689 -10.44 -41.18 10.77
N ILE A 690 -10.34 -39.86 10.55
CA ILE A 690 -11.10 -39.13 9.57
C ILE A 690 -10.16 -38.69 8.47
N ASP A 691 -10.36 -39.23 7.27
CA ASP A 691 -9.63 -38.78 6.07
C ASP A 691 -10.21 -37.49 5.54
N ILE A 692 -9.34 -36.54 5.25
CA ILE A 692 -9.73 -35.22 4.77
C ILE A 692 -9.39 -35.12 3.27
N PRO A 693 -10.38 -34.83 2.41
CA PRO A 693 -10.14 -34.72 0.99
C PRO A 693 -9.23 -33.50 0.68
N GLU A 694 -8.38 -33.66 -0.34
CA GLU A 694 -7.53 -32.61 -0.84
C GLU A 694 -8.41 -31.43 -1.31
N SER A 695 -8.12 -30.22 -0.83
CA SER A 695 -8.78 -28.98 -1.28
C SER A 695 -7.83 -28.15 -2.14
N ARG A 696 -8.35 -27.63 -3.25
CA ARG A 696 -7.68 -26.68 -4.15
C ARG A 696 -8.38 -25.32 -4.16
N ALA A 697 -9.30 -25.11 -3.21
CA ALA A 697 -9.98 -23.83 -3.06
C ALA A 697 -8.95 -22.72 -2.75
N THR A 698 -9.15 -21.56 -3.35
CA THR A 698 -8.29 -20.39 -3.14
C THR A 698 -8.78 -19.51 -1.99
N GLU A 699 -10.03 -19.68 -1.59
CA GLU A 699 -10.66 -18.97 -0.49
C GLU A 699 -10.12 -19.47 0.86
N VAL A 700 -9.99 -18.56 1.79
CA VAL A 700 -9.64 -18.89 3.18
C VAL A 700 -10.83 -19.60 3.84
N ALA A 701 -10.59 -20.75 4.45
CA ALA A 701 -11.63 -21.52 5.10
C ALA A 701 -11.19 -22.06 6.47
N PHE A 702 -12.14 -22.12 7.40
CA PHE A 702 -12.02 -22.83 8.67
C PHE A 702 -12.75 -24.16 8.53
N VAL A 703 -12.04 -25.24 8.79
CA VAL A 703 -12.54 -26.61 8.55
C VAL A 703 -12.52 -27.41 9.85
N PRO A 704 -13.65 -27.52 10.54
CA PRO A 704 -13.78 -28.39 11.70
C PRO A 704 -13.74 -29.88 11.27
N VAL A 705 -12.93 -30.66 11.95
CA VAL A 705 -12.88 -32.13 11.80
C VAL A 705 -13.42 -32.71 13.07
N GLU A 706 -14.63 -33.24 13.02
CA GLU A 706 -15.39 -33.69 14.19
C GLU A 706 -15.62 -35.22 14.20
N ALA A 707 -15.46 -35.83 15.36
CA ALA A 707 -15.82 -37.20 15.65
C ALA A 707 -16.89 -37.29 16.75
N SER A 708 -17.97 -37.98 16.50
CA SER A 708 -18.94 -38.33 17.54
C SER A 708 -18.36 -39.44 18.44
N SER A 709 -18.64 -39.35 19.72
CA SER A 709 -18.20 -40.30 20.74
C SER A 709 -19.27 -40.41 21.81
N ASP A 710 -19.38 -41.61 22.41
CA ASP A 710 -20.18 -41.86 23.63
C ASP A 710 -19.33 -42.69 24.56
N CYS A 711 -18.45 -42.02 25.32
CA CYS A 711 -17.55 -42.72 26.20
C CYS A 711 -17.04 -41.83 27.33
N ASP A 712 -16.64 -42.47 28.43
CA ASP A 712 -15.88 -41.79 29.48
C ASP A 712 -14.40 -41.68 29.08
N ALA A 713 -13.82 -40.51 29.29
CA ALA A 713 -12.40 -40.23 29.04
C ALA A 713 -11.85 -39.20 30.02
N ARG A 714 -10.57 -39.32 30.33
CA ARG A 714 -9.80 -38.24 30.97
C ARG A 714 -8.77 -37.63 30.02
N TYR A 715 -8.18 -38.46 29.17
CA TYR A 715 -7.16 -38.01 28.22
C TYR A 715 -7.69 -38.14 26.81
N ILE A 716 -7.55 -37.04 26.05
CA ILE A 716 -7.84 -36.96 24.62
C ILE A 716 -6.51 -36.88 23.86
N ARG A 717 -6.25 -37.83 22.98
CA ARG A 717 -5.10 -37.80 22.09
C ARG A 717 -5.54 -37.52 20.67
N VAL A 718 -4.88 -36.54 20.04
CA VAL A 718 -5.09 -36.17 18.65
C VAL A 718 -3.81 -36.42 17.87
N ASP A 719 -3.87 -37.28 16.85
CA ASP A 719 -2.79 -37.55 15.91
C ASP A 719 -3.20 -37.01 14.54
N ILE A 720 -2.32 -36.20 13.92
CA ILE A 720 -2.60 -35.50 12.68
C ILE A 720 -1.56 -35.93 11.63
N THR A 721 -2.02 -36.46 10.51
CA THR A 721 -1.15 -36.76 9.36
C THR A 721 -1.12 -35.58 8.43
N GLY A 722 -0.02 -34.81 8.40
CA GLY A 722 0.17 -33.61 7.58
C GLY A 722 0.44 -33.91 6.11
N VAL A 723 0.16 -32.95 5.26
CA VAL A 723 0.74 -32.84 3.90
C VAL A 723 2.13 -32.26 4.08
N LYS A 724 3.19 -33.05 3.87
CA LYS A 724 4.55 -32.63 4.25
C LYS A 724 5.19 -31.68 3.25
N THR A 725 4.83 -31.81 1.98
CA THR A 725 5.33 -30.98 0.88
C THR A 725 4.19 -30.52 -0.01
N CYS A 726 4.28 -29.32 -0.52
CA CYS A 726 3.34 -28.80 -1.49
C CYS A 726 3.22 -29.75 -2.69
N PRO A 727 2.00 -30.19 -3.05
CA PRO A 727 1.78 -31.15 -4.12
C PRO A 727 2.10 -30.57 -5.50
N GLU A 728 2.16 -31.45 -6.53
CA GLU A 728 2.58 -31.07 -7.89
C GLU A 728 1.73 -29.97 -8.54
N TRP A 729 0.46 -29.90 -8.18
CA TRP A 729 -0.45 -28.88 -8.70
C TRP A 729 -0.32 -27.51 -8.00
N HIS A 730 0.37 -27.47 -6.85
CA HIS A 730 0.55 -26.25 -6.07
C HIS A 730 1.74 -25.44 -6.60
N TYR A 731 1.63 -24.12 -6.65
CA TYR A 731 2.71 -23.25 -7.15
C TYR A 731 4.01 -23.34 -6.34
N GLY A 732 3.94 -23.70 -5.04
CA GLY A 732 5.08 -23.97 -4.17
C GLY A 732 5.55 -25.42 -4.20
N VAL A 733 5.32 -26.17 -5.28
CA VAL A 733 5.59 -27.61 -5.39
C VAL A 733 6.97 -28.02 -4.85
N GLY A 734 6.97 -29.06 -4.02
CA GLY A 734 8.19 -29.65 -3.44
C GLY A 734 8.76 -28.91 -2.22
N ASN A 735 8.25 -27.72 -1.89
CA ASN A 735 8.61 -27.03 -0.64
C ASN A 735 7.79 -27.58 0.54
N PRO A 736 8.29 -27.45 1.79
CA PRO A 736 7.50 -27.76 2.96
C PRO A 736 6.21 -26.95 3.00
N CYS A 737 5.10 -27.57 3.33
CA CYS A 737 3.84 -26.88 3.57
C CYS A 737 3.42 -26.98 5.03
N TRP A 738 2.46 -26.15 5.40
CA TRP A 738 1.94 -26.00 6.75
C TRP A 738 0.57 -26.63 6.89
N PHE A 739 0.23 -27.01 8.12
CA PHE A 739 -1.14 -27.04 8.60
C PHE A 739 -1.23 -26.28 9.93
N PHE A 740 -2.38 -25.67 10.17
CA PHE A 740 -2.65 -24.84 11.35
C PHE A 740 -3.91 -25.31 12.05
N LEU A 741 -3.85 -25.31 13.37
CA LEU A 741 -4.93 -25.63 14.30
C LEU A 741 -5.02 -24.54 15.36
N ASP A 742 -6.21 -24.11 15.77
CA ASP A 742 -6.38 -23.11 16.82
C ASP A 742 -7.03 -23.64 18.10
N GLU A 743 -8.07 -24.43 17.99
CA GLU A 743 -8.85 -24.88 19.15
C GLU A 743 -9.31 -26.33 19.01
N VAL A 744 -9.34 -27.05 20.13
CA VAL A 744 -9.95 -28.34 20.24
C VAL A 744 -11.18 -28.26 21.15
N ILE A 745 -12.32 -28.66 20.63
CA ILE A 745 -13.59 -28.64 21.33
C ILE A 745 -13.97 -30.05 21.71
N VAL A 746 -14.25 -30.28 23.00
CA VAL A 746 -14.73 -31.58 23.57
C VAL A 746 -16.07 -31.32 24.22
N LYS A 747 -17.10 -32.07 23.83
CA LYS A 747 -18.46 -31.98 24.38
C LYS A 747 -18.92 -33.28 24.95
#